data_db4ac2be4ca8697561b167f5fff94db1
#
_entry.id   db4ac2be4ca8697561b167f5fff94db1
#
_cell.length_a   1.000
_cell.length_b   1.000
_cell.length_c   1.000
_cell.angle_alpha   90.00
_cell.angle_beta   90.00
_cell.angle_gamma   90.00
#
_symmetry.space_group_name_H-M   'P 1'
#
loop_
_entity.id
_entity.type
_entity.pdbx_description
1 polymer ?
#
loop_
_entity_poly.entity_id
_entity_poly.type
_entity_poly.pdbx_seq_one_letter_code
_entity_poly.pdbx_strand_id
1 'polypeptide(L)'
;MLSMSDNLSTFNCLYITYDNGLKREFEDKFVIMATSQVKTIVNLYKTLVQNPSLTDAKIFELSENEISILSTWSQRNLERKTNQKFCQIHILDSKLQVQFQSFPFDTTTELLSDFTEDKEFKAILKQVTIENTTKQFIEIWDKRKLVKNYDLTALDVHGDVYTDSEFSSFQWSPDKTKVLYIAEKKQPESEPFYKQKRMNKEDKNKKDENEVTVGNEYIYKPHWGEQLVGKHHPVVAVLDTTTDTISVLSDIPNDLSPAQVLWTADSQGVVGVAWKHEPRRLGLIACTNRLSWIFLLKDGKYKKLSSDGCAVHSPRFSPDKKYLIWLEREAGGPHHNTHRLMHLEFASENSKADILVDIVNSSISIQNAEKFYGLYGRLPRQCWSTDSQYIFLSTAQQNNTRSYIINRKTKTITEIQNDKSSLAILDVKDDVITFLETSLLEPPMLTVGRFDSETISKGCIIRNKISIPEKIPGTENLMYEPSEYDYNNDEEIKHFNFIYFGPKSGNDKSVPLIIVPHGGPHSNYANTFILDYFLLVLSGFAVVQVNYRGSTGMGSKNVEYLQGKVGDVDVKDCVTATEEALRKYSWLNPNKLGIIGGSHGGFLVTHLSGQYPDLYKAVVARNPVIDIAALFSVSDIPDWCAAEINYAFDESAPVSESDRIEMFVKMFKCSPIIHVNNVKAPTLLCIGSNDLRVSPSQGKLWFQRLKANDVRTKMLVYNDNHPLASGTAEIDNVINACLWLHEHVGI
;
A
#
# COMPACT_ATOMS: atom_id res chain seq x y z
N MET A 1 -46.87 -13.34 8.49
CA MET A 1 -47.59 -12.10 8.11
C MET A 1 -47.34 -11.07 9.20
N LEU A 2 -46.41 -10.19 9.01
CA LEU A 2 -46.35 -8.88 9.66
C LEU A 2 -45.35 -8.08 8.83
N SER A 3 -45.81 -6.98 8.30
CA SER A 3 -45.19 -6.04 7.37
C SER A 3 -43.97 -5.39 7.96
N MET A 4 -42.87 -5.42 7.26
CA MET A 4 -41.76 -4.47 7.42
C MET A 4 -41.94 -3.34 6.40
N SER A 5 -42.64 -2.30 6.82
CA SER A 5 -42.57 -0.98 6.20
C SER A 5 -41.82 -0.06 7.15
N ASP A 6 -40.94 0.75 6.54
CA ASP A 6 -40.50 2.05 7.03
C ASP A 6 -39.49 2.11 8.19
N ASN A 7 -38.19 2.17 7.80
CA ASN A 7 -37.24 3.05 8.49
C ASN A 7 -36.14 3.56 7.52
N LEU A 8 -36.53 4.47 6.64
CA LEU A 8 -35.68 5.27 5.77
C LEU A 8 -35.52 6.72 6.32
N SER A 9 -35.36 6.86 7.65
CA SER A 9 -35.37 8.19 8.27
C SER A 9 -34.13 8.59 9.06
N THR A 10 -32.92 8.30 8.55
CA THR A 10 -31.68 8.85 9.15
C THR A 10 -30.59 9.20 8.14
N PHE A 11 -30.95 9.76 6.97
CA PHE A 11 -30.01 10.48 6.12
C PHE A 11 -30.48 11.94 5.94
N ASN A 12 -30.48 12.70 7.02
CA ASN A 12 -30.60 14.14 6.93
C ASN A 12 -29.22 14.75 6.69
N CYS A 13 -28.81 14.89 5.42
CA CYS A 13 -27.81 15.87 5.04
C CYS A 13 -28.45 17.27 5.10
N LEU A 14 -27.95 18.11 5.98
CA LEU A 14 -28.31 19.53 6.01
C LEU A 14 -27.91 20.20 4.69
N TYR A 15 -28.88 20.51 3.83
CA TYR A 15 -28.73 21.42 2.72
C TYR A 15 -28.99 22.84 3.24
N ILE A 16 -27.97 23.69 3.22
CA ILE A 16 -28.16 25.15 3.29
C ILE A 16 -28.24 25.63 1.85
N THR A 17 -29.44 25.90 1.36
CA THR A 17 -29.68 26.62 0.11
C THR A 17 -30.17 28.04 0.43
N TYR A 18 -29.40 29.02 -0.03
CA TYR A 18 -29.91 30.37 -0.31
C TYR A 18 -30.14 30.43 -1.82
N ASP A 19 -31.37 30.54 -2.31
CA ASP A 19 -31.84 31.57 -3.23
C ASP A 19 -33.34 31.44 -3.57
N ASN A 20 -33.93 32.58 -3.92
CA ASN A 20 -35.36 32.82 -4.05
C ASN A 20 -35.95 32.43 -5.42
N GLY A 21 -37.12 31.83 -5.37
CA GLY A 21 -38.25 32.01 -6.24
C GLY A 21 -38.13 31.88 -7.76
N LEU A 22 -38.22 30.61 -8.25
CA LEU A 22 -38.73 30.16 -9.58
C LEU A 22 -38.30 28.70 -9.81
N LYS A 23 -38.97 27.68 -9.26
CA LYS A 23 -38.57 26.28 -9.48
C LYS A 23 -39.49 25.21 -8.84
N ARG A 24 -40.75 25.17 -9.02
CA ARG A 24 -41.52 24.01 -8.50
C ARG A 24 -41.71 22.87 -9.53
N GLU A 25 -41.76 23.09 -10.81
CA GLU A 25 -41.96 22.02 -11.81
C GLU A 25 -40.65 21.38 -12.34
N PHE A 26 -39.51 22.07 -12.21
CA PHE A 26 -38.21 21.46 -12.55
C PHE A 26 -37.64 20.62 -11.41
N GLU A 27 -37.97 20.91 -10.16
CA GLU A 27 -37.45 20.22 -8.99
C GLU A 27 -37.97 18.77 -8.88
N ASP A 28 -39.24 18.48 -9.17
CA ASP A 28 -39.77 17.13 -9.04
C ASP A 28 -39.23 16.14 -10.08
N LYS A 29 -39.00 16.57 -11.32
CA LYS A 29 -38.33 15.72 -12.34
C LYS A 29 -36.85 15.50 -12.03
N PHE A 30 -36.16 16.48 -11.53
CA PHE A 30 -34.74 16.39 -11.15
C PHE A 30 -34.54 15.48 -9.93
N VAL A 31 -35.39 15.57 -8.93
CA VAL A 31 -35.40 14.71 -7.73
C VAL A 31 -35.67 13.24 -8.10
N ILE A 32 -36.59 12.98 -9.03
CA ILE A 32 -36.92 11.60 -9.45
C ILE A 32 -35.76 11.01 -10.29
N MET A 33 -35.16 11.75 -11.20
CA MET A 33 -34.00 11.30 -11.99
C MET A 33 -32.77 11.09 -11.10
N ALA A 34 -32.47 12.01 -10.18
CA ALA A 34 -31.37 11.87 -9.21
C ALA A 34 -31.55 10.63 -8.32
N THR A 35 -32.77 10.32 -7.90
CA THR A 35 -33.08 9.14 -7.06
C THR A 35 -32.87 7.83 -7.85
N SER A 36 -33.20 7.79 -9.14
CA SER A 36 -32.99 6.61 -10.00
C SER A 36 -31.50 6.37 -10.25
N GLN A 37 -30.73 7.41 -10.53
CA GLN A 37 -29.30 7.33 -10.78
C GLN A 37 -28.52 6.90 -9.55
N VAL A 38 -28.83 7.46 -8.38
CA VAL A 38 -28.25 7.03 -7.10
C VAL A 38 -28.46 5.54 -6.86
N LYS A 39 -29.71 5.05 -7.06
CA LYS A 39 -30.02 3.61 -6.94
C LYS A 39 -29.19 2.75 -7.88
N THR A 40 -29.02 3.18 -9.13
CA THR A 40 -28.20 2.46 -10.13
C THR A 40 -26.74 2.35 -9.70
N ILE A 41 -26.11 3.47 -9.33
CA ILE A 41 -24.71 3.50 -8.90
C ILE A 41 -24.49 2.69 -7.63
N VAL A 42 -25.40 2.81 -6.64
CA VAL A 42 -25.35 2.01 -5.40
C VAL A 42 -25.50 0.51 -5.70
N ASN A 43 -26.36 0.12 -6.62
CA ASN A 43 -26.52 -1.30 -7.00
C ASN A 43 -25.29 -1.82 -7.73
N LEU A 44 -24.70 -1.05 -8.64
CA LEU A 44 -23.43 -1.40 -9.29
C LEU A 44 -22.32 -1.59 -8.26
N TYR A 45 -22.18 -0.65 -7.32
CA TYR A 45 -21.21 -0.78 -6.22
C TYR A 45 -21.43 -2.05 -5.40
N LYS A 46 -22.69 -2.35 -5.02
CA LYS A 46 -23.02 -3.57 -4.28
C LYS A 46 -22.66 -4.85 -5.06
N THR A 47 -22.82 -4.85 -6.37
CA THR A 47 -22.39 -5.98 -7.22
C THR A 47 -20.88 -6.13 -7.26
N LEU A 48 -20.15 -5.02 -7.39
CA LEU A 48 -18.67 -5.05 -7.47
C LEU A 48 -18.02 -5.55 -6.18
N VAL A 49 -18.51 -5.13 -5.00
CA VAL A 49 -17.97 -5.54 -3.70
C VAL A 49 -18.25 -7.00 -3.33
N GLN A 50 -19.08 -7.71 -4.10
CA GLN A 50 -19.27 -9.16 -3.93
C GLN A 50 -18.02 -9.95 -4.34
N ASN A 51 -17.15 -9.38 -5.19
CA ASN A 51 -15.88 -10.00 -5.56
C ASN A 51 -14.86 -9.81 -4.43
N PRO A 52 -14.36 -10.89 -3.81
CA PRO A 52 -13.32 -10.79 -2.80
C PRO A 52 -11.97 -10.47 -3.42
N SER A 53 -11.11 -9.82 -2.65
CA SER A 53 -9.72 -9.56 -3.01
C SER A 53 -8.80 -10.61 -2.41
N LEU A 54 -7.99 -11.28 -3.23
CA LEU A 54 -6.95 -12.19 -2.77
C LEU A 54 -5.82 -11.37 -2.12
N THR A 55 -5.48 -11.68 -0.87
CA THR A 55 -4.45 -10.96 -0.11
C THR A 55 -3.19 -11.78 0.15
N ASP A 56 -3.31 -13.11 0.24
CA ASP A 56 -2.19 -14.02 0.45
C ASP A 56 -2.57 -15.45 -0.01
N ALA A 57 -1.56 -16.27 -0.33
CA ALA A 57 -1.76 -17.69 -0.58
C ALA A 57 -0.48 -18.47 -0.22
N LYS A 58 -0.55 -19.28 0.85
CA LYS A 58 0.58 -20.03 1.39
C LYS A 58 0.50 -21.49 0.98
N ILE A 59 1.62 -22.03 0.55
CA ILE A 59 1.78 -23.46 0.30
C ILE A 59 2.07 -24.11 1.63
N PHE A 60 1.10 -24.84 2.12
CA PHE A 60 1.09 -25.22 3.52
C PHE A 60 1.43 -26.69 3.76
N GLU A 61 1.12 -27.58 2.84
CA GLU A 61 1.53 -28.98 2.91
C GLU A 61 1.81 -29.52 1.52
N LEU A 62 2.85 -30.34 1.39
CA LEU A 62 3.25 -31.00 0.18
C LEU A 62 3.58 -32.47 0.47
N SER A 63 3.09 -33.34 -0.39
CA SER A 63 3.49 -34.76 -0.50
C SER A 63 3.70 -35.09 -1.95
N GLU A 64 4.15 -36.31 -2.24
CA GLU A 64 4.34 -36.75 -3.64
C GLU A 64 3.07 -36.63 -4.49
N ASN A 65 1.89 -36.74 -3.87
CA ASN A 65 0.62 -36.81 -4.57
C ASN A 65 -0.33 -35.64 -4.25
N GLU A 66 -0.01 -34.78 -3.28
CA GLU A 66 -0.92 -33.78 -2.76
C GLU A 66 -0.23 -32.46 -2.41
N ILE A 67 -0.81 -31.37 -2.80
CA ILE A 67 -0.40 -30.01 -2.50
C ILE A 67 -1.56 -29.29 -1.83
N SER A 68 -1.33 -28.75 -0.63
CA SER A 68 -2.32 -27.97 0.08
C SER A 68 -1.95 -26.48 0.05
N ILE A 69 -2.89 -25.63 -0.34
CA ILE A 69 -2.74 -24.19 -0.40
C ILE A 69 -3.78 -23.56 0.51
N LEU A 70 -3.33 -22.68 1.41
CA LEU A 70 -4.16 -21.82 2.23
C LEU A 70 -4.22 -20.43 1.60
N SER A 71 -5.33 -20.08 0.97
CA SER A 71 -5.57 -18.74 0.42
C SER A 71 -6.28 -17.84 1.43
N THR A 72 -5.88 -16.57 1.49
CA THR A 72 -6.49 -15.55 2.36
C THR A 72 -7.13 -14.47 1.51
N TRP A 73 -8.36 -14.14 1.84
CA TRP A 73 -9.22 -13.23 1.10
C TRP A 73 -9.75 -12.12 2.00
N SER A 74 -10.06 -10.99 1.41
CA SER A 74 -10.75 -9.88 2.06
C SER A 74 -11.95 -9.45 1.23
N GLN A 75 -13.12 -9.29 1.86
CA GLN A 75 -14.35 -8.85 1.22
C GLN A 75 -15.03 -7.76 2.04
N ARG A 76 -15.65 -6.79 1.36
CA ARG A 76 -16.47 -5.77 2.02
C ARG A 76 -17.75 -6.40 2.58
N ASN A 77 -17.94 -6.27 3.88
CA ASN A 77 -19.21 -6.59 4.54
C ASN A 77 -19.99 -5.30 4.78
N LEU A 78 -20.95 -4.99 3.89
CA LEU A 78 -21.69 -3.73 3.91
C LEU A 78 -22.56 -3.61 5.17
N GLU A 79 -23.12 -4.71 5.67
CA GLU A 79 -23.95 -4.72 6.87
C GLU A 79 -23.14 -4.42 8.13
N ARG A 80 -21.93 -5.01 8.23
CA ARG A 80 -21.00 -4.76 9.35
C ARG A 80 -20.16 -3.50 9.16
N LYS A 81 -20.15 -2.91 7.96
CA LYS A 81 -19.35 -1.74 7.58
C LYS A 81 -17.84 -1.94 7.78
N THR A 82 -17.38 -3.17 7.56
CA THR A 82 -16.00 -3.61 7.78
C THR A 82 -15.54 -4.51 6.64
N ASN A 83 -14.24 -4.78 6.58
CA ASN A 83 -13.71 -5.84 5.75
C ASN A 83 -13.71 -7.14 6.54
N GLN A 84 -14.27 -8.18 5.95
CA GLN A 84 -14.23 -9.53 6.50
C GLN A 84 -13.06 -10.28 5.87
N LYS A 85 -12.17 -10.80 6.71
CA LYS A 85 -11.10 -11.70 6.27
C LYS A 85 -11.57 -13.13 6.40
N PHE A 86 -11.27 -13.94 5.40
CA PHE A 86 -11.53 -15.37 5.45
C PHE A 86 -10.44 -16.15 4.72
N CYS A 87 -10.29 -17.41 5.06
CA CYS A 87 -9.39 -18.34 4.39
C CYS A 87 -10.15 -19.47 3.72
N GLN A 88 -9.52 -20.07 2.69
CA GLN A 88 -9.94 -21.30 2.05
C GLN A 88 -8.75 -22.25 1.90
N ILE A 89 -9.01 -23.53 2.04
CA ILE A 89 -8.03 -24.59 1.78
C ILE A 89 -8.34 -25.19 0.41
N HIS A 90 -7.30 -25.30 -0.41
CA HIS A 90 -7.34 -25.96 -1.71
C HIS A 90 -6.39 -27.15 -1.67
N ILE A 91 -6.87 -28.33 -2.04
CA ILE A 91 -6.08 -29.54 -2.17
C ILE A 91 -5.94 -29.85 -3.66
N LEU A 92 -4.71 -29.97 -4.12
CA LEU A 92 -4.35 -30.20 -5.52
C LEU A 92 -3.63 -31.54 -5.65
N ASP A 93 -3.79 -32.19 -6.79
CA ASP A 93 -2.97 -33.34 -7.16
C ASP A 93 -1.57 -32.95 -7.68
N SER A 94 -0.74 -33.92 -8.00
CA SER A 94 0.61 -33.72 -8.55
C SER A 94 0.64 -32.93 -9.87
N LYS A 95 -0.47 -32.91 -10.62
CA LYS A 95 -0.66 -32.12 -11.86
C LYS A 95 -1.24 -30.74 -11.61
N LEU A 96 -1.31 -30.31 -10.35
CA LEU A 96 -1.87 -29.02 -9.92
C LEU A 96 -3.38 -28.85 -10.23
N GLN A 97 -4.14 -29.96 -10.36
CA GLN A 97 -5.59 -29.92 -10.52
C GLN A 97 -6.27 -29.94 -9.17
N VAL A 98 -7.28 -29.06 -9.00
CA VAL A 98 -8.05 -28.96 -7.75
C VAL A 98 -8.85 -30.26 -7.53
N GLN A 99 -8.58 -30.94 -6.43
CA GLN A 99 -9.29 -32.13 -5.99
C GLN A 99 -10.35 -31.77 -4.92
N PHE A 100 -10.05 -30.77 -4.09
CA PHE A 100 -10.94 -30.31 -3.04
C PHE A 100 -10.75 -28.81 -2.78
N GLN A 101 -11.86 -28.15 -2.44
CA GLN A 101 -11.87 -26.77 -1.95
C GLN A 101 -12.80 -26.67 -0.75
N SER A 102 -12.30 -26.11 0.37
CA SER A 102 -13.13 -25.92 1.56
C SER A 102 -14.12 -24.78 1.38
N PHE A 103 -15.18 -24.77 2.20
CA PHE A 103 -15.92 -23.52 2.41
C PHE A 103 -15.01 -22.46 3.01
N PRO A 104 -15.28 -21.15 2.76
CA PRO A 104 -14.60 -20.05 3.46
C PRO A 104 -14.81 -20.14 4.96
N PHE A 105 -13.75 -19.93 5.75
CA PHE A 105 -13.84 -19.82 7.20
C PHE A 105 -13.28 -18.48 7.67
N ASP A 106 -13.99 -17.84 8.60
CA ASP A 106 -13.69 -16.50 9.09
C ASP A 106 -12.37 -16.46 9.89
N THR A 107 -11.46 -15.57 9.51
CA THR A 107 -10.18 -15.32 10.17
C THR A 107 -10.01 -13.83 10.52
N THR A 108 -11.10 -13.08 10.63
CA THR A 108 -11.08 -11.62 10.85
C THR A 108 -10.35 -11.23 12.15
N THR A 109 -10.42 -12.08 13.18
CA THR A 109 -9.73 -11.85 14.45
C THR A 109 -8.27 -12.34 14.48
N GLU A 110 -7.85 -13.12 13.48
CA GLU A 110 -6.47 -13.59 13.35
C GLU A 110 -5.62 -12.49 12.69
N LEU A 111 -4.71 -11.89 13.46
CA LEU A 111 -3.86 -10.82 12.97
C LEU A 111 -2.62 -11.35 12.25
N LEU A 112 -1.92 -12.30 12.89
CA LEU A 112 -0.73 -12.97 12.36
C LEU A 112 -0.80 -14.46 12.66
N SER A 113 -0.20 -15.29 11.83
CA SER A 113 -0.05 -16.72 12.10
C SER A 113 1.16 -17.33 11.40
N ASP A 114 1.74 -18.32 12.05
CA ASP A 114 2.82 -19.14 11.49
C ASP A 114 2.73 -20.58 11.97
N PHE A 115 3.29 -21.51 11.17
CA PHE A 115 3.34 -22.93 11.47
C PHE A 115 4.77 -23.36 11.77
N THR A 116 4.94 -24.34 12.63
CA THR A 116 6.21 -25.06 12.71
C THR A 116 6.53 -25.72 11.37
N GLU A 117 7.81 -25.97 11.09
CA GLU A 117 8.25 -26.54 9.80
C GLU A 117 7.58 -27.89 9.53
N ASP A 118 7.44 -28.76 10.56
CA ASP A 118 6.76 -30.07 10.47
C ASP A 118 5.22 -29.98 10.48
N LYS A 119 4.65 -28.76 10.57
CA LYS A 119 3.19 -28.53 10.61
C LYS A 119 2.47 -29.15 11.81
N GLU A 120 3.18 -29.49 12.88
CA GLU A 120 2.57 -30.04 14.10
C GLU A 120 1.88 -28.95 14.94
N PHE A 121 2.44 -27.72 14.94
CA PHE A 121 1.88 -26.61 15.68
C PHE A 121 1.63 -25.38 14.80
N LYS A 122 0.55 -24.66 15.12
CA LYS A 122 0.22 -23.32 14.57
C LYS A 122 0.22 -22.32 15.72
N ALA A 123 1.01 -21.26 15.62
CA ALA A 123 0.88 -20.07 16.46
C ALA A 123 -0.02 -19.05 15.79
N ILE A 124 -0.92 -18.41 16.53
CA ILE A 124 -1.84 -17.39 16.04
C ILE A 124 -1.82 -16.21 17.00
N LEU A 125 -1.58 -15.02 16.49
CA LEU A 125 -1.86 -13.79 17.21
C LEU A 125 -3.32 -13.41 16.95
N LYS A 126 -4.12 -13.33 18.01
CA LYS A 126 -5.52 -12.91 17.96
C LYS A 126 -5.77 -11.62 18.70
N GLN A 127 -6.71 -10.85 18.23
CA GLN A 127 -7.26 -9.70 18.93
C GLN A 127 -8.73 -9.94 19.26
N VAL A 128 -9.09 -9.85 20.53
CA VAL A 128 -10.44 -10.14 21.03
C VAL A 128 -10.87 -9.02 21.98
N THR A 129 -12.11 -8.58 21.88
CA THR A 129 -12.70 -7.63 22.83
C THR A 129 -13.44 -8.39 23.91
N ILE A 130 -12.98 -8.25 25.17
CA ILE A 130 -13.55 -8.86 26.36
C ILE A 130 -13.95 -7.72 27.30
N GLU A 131 -15.20 -7.66 27.74
CA GLU A 131 -15.72 -6.64 28.68
C GLU A 131 -15.34 -5.20 28.27
N ASN A 132 -15.50 -4.85 26.98
CA ASN A 132 -15.14 -3.57 26.35
C ASN A 132 -13.63 -3.26 26.33
N THR A 133 -12.76 -4.22 26.66
CA THR A 133 -11.31 -4.07 26.53
C THR A 133 -10.80 -4.94 25.40
N THR A 134 -10.07 -4.34 24.46
CA THR A 134 -9.42 -5.07 23.39
C THR A 134 -8.10 -5.63 23.88
N LYS A 135 -7.92 -6.93 23.75
CA LYS A 135 -6.74 -7.69 24.20
C LYS A 135 -6.12 -8.48 23.06
N GLN A 136 -4.80 -8.68 23.16
CA GLN A 136 -4.05 -9.55 22.25
C GLN A 136 -3.65 -10.86 22.96
N PHE A 137 -3.82 -11.96 22.21
CA PHE A 137 -3.49 -13.31 22.66
C PHE A 137 -2.58 -14.00 21.66
N ILE A 138 -1.61 -14.78 22.14
CA ILE A 138 -0.92 -15.79 21.33
C ILE A 138 -1.48 -17.15 21.68
N GLU A 139 -2.13 -17.79 20.71
CA GLU A 139 -2.67 -19.14 20.82
C GLU A 139 -1.74 -20.13 20.10
N ILE A 140 -1.42 -21.24 20.76
CA ILE A 140 -0.69 -22.36 20.16
C ILE A 140 -1.67 -23.53 19.99
N TRP A 141 -1.85 -23.95 18.76
CA TRP A 141 -2.73 -25.05 18.38
C TRP A 141 -1.92 -26.22 17.83
N ASP A 142 -2.29 -27.46 18.23
CA ASP A 142 -1.94 -28.67 17.49
C ASP A 142 -3.07 -29.00 16.47
N LYS A 143 -2.92 -30.10 15.74
CA LYS A 143 -3.93 -30.55 14.75
C LYS A 143 -5.30 -30.89 15.37
N ARG A 144 -5.45 -30.91 16.70
CA ARG A 144 -6.66 -31.37 17.41
C ARG A 144 -7.21 -30.38 18.40
N LYS A 145 -6.37 -29.54 19.05
CA LYS A 145 -6.81 -28.70 20.16
C LYS A 145 -5.94 -27.47 20.37
N LEU A 146 -6.46 -26.52 21.11
CA LEU A 146 -5.69 -25.44 21.72
C LEU A 146 -4.77 -26.03 22.81
N VAL A 147 -3.46 -25.88 22.62
CA VAL A 147 -2.44 -26.40 23.53
C VAL A 147 -2.06 -25.37 24.59
N LYS A 148 -1.85 -24.12 24.15
CA LYS A 148 -1.49 -22.99 25.04
C LYS A 148 -2.17 -21.71 24.57
N ASN A 149 -2.44 -20.82 25.54
CA ASN A 149 -2.99 -19.51 25.29
C ASN A 149 -2.36 -18.48 26.23
N TYR A 150 -1.75 -17.43 25.67
CA TYR A 150 -1.04 -16.39 26.40
C TYR A 150 -1.78 -15.07 26.26
N ASP A 151 -2.34 -14.52 27.35
CA ASP A 151 -2.90 -13.16 27.42
C ASP A 151 -1.72 -12.17 27.52
N LEU A 152 -1.32 -11.58 26.38
CA LEU A 152 -0.18 -10.65 26.32
C LEU A 152 -0.42 -9.39 27.15
N THR A 153 -1.69 -8.96 27.24
CA THR A 153 -2.10 -7.79 28.01
C THR A 153 -1.94 -8.05 29.52
N ALA A 154 -2.29 -9.26 29.97
CA ALA A 154 -2.17 -9.62 31.39
C ALA A 154 -0.72 -9.93 31.81
N LEU A 155 0.09 -10.49 30.88
CA LEU A 155 1.51 -10.73 31.14
C LEU A 155 2.32 -9.42 31.21
N ASP A 156 1.87 -8.38 30.53
CA ASP A 156 2.38 -7.00 30.63
C ASP A 156 3.91 -6.87 30.52
N VAL A 157 4.54 -7.68 29.66
CA VAL A 157 5.98 -7.62 29.36
C VAL A 157 6.32 -6.54 28.35
N HIS A 158 5.43 -6.30 27.39
CA HIS A 158 5.52 -5.32 26.31
C HIS A 158 4.14 -4.75 26.00
N GLY A 159 4.05 -3.72 25.16
CA GLY A 159 2.80 -3.21 24.61
C GLY A 159 2.26 -4.05 23.45
N ASP A 160 1.41 -3.47 22.60
CA ASP A 160 0.79 -4.18 21.49
C ASP A 160 1.79 -4.76 20.50
N VAL A 161 1.49 -5.96 20.00
CA VAL A 161 2.25 -6.59 18.90
C VAL A 161 1.94 -5.87 17.59
N TYR A 162 2.99 -5.58 16.83
CA TYR A 162 2.87 -4.89 15.54
C TYR A 162 2.44 -5.85 14.45
N THR A 163 1.40 -5.45 13.71
CA THR A 163 0.75 -6.28 12.68
C THR A 163 0.75 -5.64 11.30
N ASP A 164 1.34 -4.44 11.18
CA ASP A 164 1.48 -3.72 9.92
C ASP A 164 2.57 -4.31 9.02
N SER A 165 2.57 -3.93 7.75
CA SER A 165 3.50 -4.46 6.75
C SER A 165 4.94 -3.98 6.90
N GLU A 166 5.18 -2.90 7.66
CA GLU A 166 6.53 -2.34 7.82
C GLU A 166 7.32 -3.06 8.90
N PHE A 167 6.74 -3.22 10.07
CA PHE A 167 7.42 -3.76 11.25
C PHE A 167 7.21 -5.25 11.45
N SER A 168 6.03 -5.77 11.09
CA SER A 168 5.60 -7.07 11.58
C SER A 168 6.55 -8.22 11.25
N SER A 169 6.69 -9.08 12.24
CA SER A 169 7.25 -10.43 12.12
C SER A 169 6.50 -11.32 13.09
N PHE A 170 6.29 -12.56 12.70
CA PHE A 170 5.68 -13.56 13.57
C PHE A 170 6.11 -14.93 13.06
N GLN A 171 7.07 -15.57 13.75
CA GLN A 171 7.73 -16.78 13.24
C GLN A 171 8.11 -17.74 14.35
N TRP A 172 7.87 -19.02 14.10
CA TRP A 172 8.47 -20.09 14.89
C TRP A 172 9.98 -20.14 14.72
N SER A 173 10.69 -20.47 15.80
CA SER A 173 12.11 -20.82 15.72
C SER A 173 12.31 -22.17 14.99
N PRO A 174 13.45 -22.37 14.31
CA PRO A 174 13.77 -23.66 13.70
C PRO A 174 13.70 -24.87 14.65
N ASP A 175 14.03 -24.68 15.92
CA ASP A 175 13.92 -25.72 16.97
C ASP A 175 12.49 -25.90 17.52
N LYS A 176 11.50 -25.15 17.01
CA LYS A 176 10.06 -25.24 17.33
C LYS A 176 9.71 -24.95 18.79
N THR A 177 10.58 -24.26 19.51
CA THR A 177 10.37 -23.96 20.93
C THR A 177 9.95 -22.52 21.20
N LYS A 178 10.18 -21.60 20.23
CA LYS A 178 10.00 -20.16 20.44
C LYS A 178 9.22 -19.51 19.31
N VAL A 179 8.51 -18.43 19.62
CA VAL A 179 7.85 -17.54 18.64
C VAL A 179 8.48 -16.16 18.74
N LEU A 180 8.99 -15.65 17.60
CA LEU A 180 9.61 -14.34 17.44
C LEU A 180 8.60 -13.35 16.85
N TYR A 181 8.53 -12.14 17.42
CA TYR A 181 7.65 -11.07 16.91
C TYR A 181 8.15 -9.67 17.30
N ILE A 182 7.55 -8.64 16.69
CA ILE A 182 7.80 -7.23 17.03
C ILE A 182 6.63 -6.69 17.84
N ALA A 183 6.94 -6.01 18.95
CA ALA A 183 5.94 -5.39 19.81
C ALA A 183 6.37 -3.97 20.22
N GLU A 184 5.43 -3.17 20.71
CA GLU A 184 5.74 -1.88 21.34
C GLU A 184 6.48 -2.11 22.67
N LYS A 185 7.53 -1.33 22.92
CA LYS A 185 8.22 -1.34 24.21
C LYS A 185 7.28 -0.93 25.33
N LYS A 186 7.25 -1.70 26.42
CA LYS A 186 6.50 -1.29 27.61
C LYS A 186 6.96 0.08 28.09
N GLN A 187 6.01 0.99 28.24
CA GLN A 187 6.26 2.30 28.77
C GLN A 187 6.01 2.29 30.30
N PRO A 188 6.86 2.95 31.09
CA PRO A 188 6.57 3.10 32.51
C PRO A 188 5.25 3.85 32.70
N GLU A 189 4.46 3.41 33.69
CA GLU A 189 3.26 4.12 34.07
C GLU A 189 3.61 5.52 34.57
N SER A 190 2.81 6.52 34.21
CA SER A 190 2.96 7.88 34.69
C SER A 190 1.79 8.27 35.58
N GLU A 191 2.05 8.76 36.77
CA GLU A 191 1.05 9.32 37.66
C GLU A 191 1.01 10.84 37.52
N PRO A 192 -0.20 11.46 37.54
CA PRO A 192 -0.32 12.90 37.55
C PRO A 192 0.23 13.50 38.85
N PHE A 193 0.80 14.71 38.79
CA PHE A 193 1.40 15.40 39.95
C PHE A 193 0.47 15.54 41.15
N TYR A 194 -0.83 15.59 40.98
CA TYR A 194 -1.82 15.76 42.05
C TYR A 194 -2.25 14.46 42.72
N LYS A 195 -1.91 13.28 42.15
CA LYS A 195 -2.15 11.99 42.78
C LYS A 195 -0.96 11.64 43.63
N GLN A 196 -0.94 12.10 44.89
CA GLN A 196 0.04 11.59 45.85
C GLN A 196 -0.43 10.21 46.36
N LYS A 197 0.24 9.14 46.00
CA LYS A 197 0.14 7.90 46.74
C LYS A 197 0.65 8.15 48.19
N ARG A 198 -0.18 7.88 49.16
CA ARG A 198 0.31 7.77 50.56
C ARG A 198 1.29 6.58 50.59
N MET A 199 2.58 6.88 50.58
CA MET A 199 3.61 5.85 50.76
C MET A 199 3.38 5.21 52.15
N ASN A 200 2.84 4.00 52.20
CA ASN A 200 2.88 3.17 53.37
C ASN A 200 4.33 2.85 53.66
N LYS A 201 4.78 3.12 54.90
CA LYS A 201 6.17 2.94 55.33
C LYS A 201 6.70 1.49 55.24
N GLU A 202 5.85 0.52 54.94
CA GLU A 202 6.19 -0.92 54.86
C GLU A 202 6.69 -1.39 53.47
N ASP A 203 6.52 -0.60 52.41
CA ASP A 203 6.91 -1.02 51.03
C ASP A 203 8.34 -0.60 50.61
N LYS A 204 9.16 -0.13 51.54
CA LYS A 204 10.54 0.35 51.24
C LYS A 204 11.54 -0.74 50.85
N ASN A 205 11.19 -2.02 50.89
CA ASN A 205 12.12 -3.14 50.64
C ASN A 205 11.86 -3.95 49.36
N LYS A 206 10.87 -3.57 48.55
CA LYS A 206 10.75 -4.11 47.19
C LYS A 206 11.29 -3.06 46.22
N LYS A 207 12.47 -3.26 45.66
CA LYS A 207 12.90 -2.66 44.43
C LYS A 207 12.02 -3.26 43.32
N ASP A 208 10.79 -2.74 43.15
CA ASP A 208 10.02 -3.00 41.97
C ASP A 208 10.71 -2.22 40.82
N GLU A 209 11.17 -2.95 39.82
CA GLU A 209 11.78 -2.41 38.59
C GLU A 209 10.82 -1.56 37.73
N ASN A 210 9.60 -1.36 38.16
CA ASN A 210 8.63 -0.44 37.57
C ASN A 210 8.69 0.90 38.34
N GLU A 211 9.67 1.73 37.99
CA GLU A 211 9.67 3.14 38.42
C GLU A 211 8.44 3.86 37.81
N VAL A 212 7.41 4.08 38.66
CA VAL A 212 6.30 4.93 38.32
C VAL A 212 6.85 6.35 38.19
N THR A 213 6.82 6.89 36.99
CA THR A 213 7.23 8.28 36.75
C THR A 213 6.09 9.21 37.14
N VAL A 214 6.39 10.40 37.64
CA VAL A 214 5.37 11.41 38.00
C VAL A 214 5.41 12.54 37.01
N GLY A 215 4.24 12.92 36.48
CA GLY A 215 4.07 14.09 35.62
C GLY A 215 4.47 13.88 34.14
N ASN A 216 4.68 12.64 33.71
CA ASN A 216 5.11 12.32 32.34
C ASN A 216 3.94 11.97 31.39
N GLU A 217 2.69 12.03 31.86
CA GLU A 217 1.52 11.62 31.06
C GLU A 217 1.31 12.47 29.79
N TYR A 218 1.80 13.70 29.78
CA TYR A 218 1.67 14.65 28.63
C TYR A 218 2.97 14.84 27.84
N ILE A 219 4.02 14.07 28.13
CA ILE A 219 5.24 14.15 27.32
C ILE A 219 4.93 13.72 25.89
N TYR A 220 5.32 14.56 24.92
CA TYR A 220 5.20 14.23 23.52
C TYR A 220 6.01 12.97 23.18
N LYS A 221 5.34 11.97 22.62
CA LYS A 221 5.96 10.71 22.17
C LYS A 221 5.95 10.70 20.65
N PRO A 222 7.11 10.83 19.98
CA PRO A 222 7.17 10.73 18.52
C PRO A 222 6.67 9.36 18.04
N HIS A 223 5.92 9.33 16.95
CA HIS A 223 5.42 8.10 16.31
C HIS A 223 5.83 8.04 14.83
N TRP A 224 5.59 6.93 14.17
CA TRP A 224 6.03 6.66 12.81
C TRP A 224 5.07 7.19 11.72
N GLY A 225 4.24 8.18 12.05
CA GLY A 225 3.41 8.92 11.11
C GLY A 225 2.13 8.23 10.70
N GLU A 226 1.75 8.45 9.47
CA GLU A 226 0.49 7.99 8.85
C GLU A 226 0.29 6.49 9.03
N GLN A 227 -0.90 6.08 9.52
CA GLN A 227 -1.29 4.70 9.82
C GLN A 227 -0.44 3.99 10.91
N LEU A 228 0.57 4.66 11.47
CA LEU A 228 1.46 4.11 12.51
C LEU A 228 1.42 4.95 13.80
N VAL A 229 0.33 5.68 14.01
CA VAL A 229 0.06 6.41 15.26
C VAL A 229 0.00 5.43 16.42
N GLY A 230 0.63 5.79 17.55
CA GLY A 230 0.73 4.91 18.72
C GLY A 230 1.88 3.90 18.67
N LYS A 231 2.64 3.85 17.56
CA LYS A 231 3.86 3.06 17.44
C LYS A 231 5.07 3.94 17.66
N HIS A 232 5.76 3.74 18.78
CA HIS A 232 6.84 4.61 19.26
C HIS A 232 8.19 3.91 19.30
N HIS A 233 8.27 2.77 20.00
CA HIS A 233 9.51 2.03 20.23
C HIS A 233 9.30 0.55 19.95
N PRO A 234 9.49 0.07 18.72
CA PRO A 234 9.43 -1.36 18.43
C PRO A 234 10.59 -2.09 19.13
N VAL A 235 10.27 -3.24 19.69
CA VAL A 235 11.24 -4.16 20.28
C VAL A 235 11.04 -5.56 19.72
N VAL A 236 12.10 -6.34 19.71
CA VAL A 236 12.05 -7.75 19.36
C VAL A 236 11.66 -8.55 20.58
N ALA A 237 10.54 -9.22 20.54
CA ALA A 237 10.04 -10.08 21.60
C ALA A 237 10.11 -11.56 21.23
N VAL A 238 10.36 -12.41 22.19
CA VAL A 238 10.46 -13.86 22.05
C VAL A 238 9.62 -14.53 23.11
N LEU A 239 8.59 -15.27 22.68
CA LEU A 239 7.84 -16.18 23.54
C LEU A 239 8.51 -17.56 23.51
N ASP A 240 9.02 -18.02 24.63
CA ASP A 240 9.49 -19.41 24.82
C ASP A 240 8.31 -20.26 25.27
N THR A 241 7.91 -21.21 24.45
CA THR A 241 6.77 -22.09 24.71
C THR A 241 7.09 -23.23 25.61
N THR A 242 8.37 -23.47 25.95
CA THR A 242 8.80 -24.53 26.87
C THR A 242 8.80 -24.06 28.34
N THR A 243 9.15 -22.79 28.54
CA THR A 243 9.19 -22.16 29.89
C THR A 243 7.99 -21.26 30.16
N ASP A 244 7.13 -21.04 29.16
CA ASP A 244 5.98 -20.12 29.19
C ASP A 244 6.37 -18.66 29.54
N THR A 245 7.55 -18.22 29.06
CA THR A 245 8.09 -16.90 29.34
C THR A 245 8.22 -16.05 28.09
N ILE A 246 8.03 -14.74 28.24
CA ILE A 246 8.30 -13.75 27.18
C ILE A 246 9.53 -12.96 27.59
N SER A 247 10.46 -12.79 26.67
CA SER A 247 11.64 -11.94 26.83
C SER A 247 11.72 -10.90 25.71
N VAL A 248 12.27 -9.73 26.03
CA VAL A 248 12.58 -8.66 25.06
C VAL A 248 14.09 -8.62 24.87
N LEU A 249 14.54 -8.64 23.60
CA LEU A 249 15.95 -8.56 23.26
C LEU A 249 16.43 -7.11 23.44
N SER A 250 17.43 -6.89 24.28
CA SER A 250 17.86 -5.55 24.76
C SER A 250 19.03 -4.93 24.00
N ASP A 251 19.76 -5.72 23.21
CA ASP A 251 21.08 -5.34 22.71
C ASP A 251 21.06 -4.59 21.37
N ILE A 252 19.91 -4.08 20.96
CA ILE A 252 19.75 -3.22 19.79
C ILE A 252 20.01 -1.77 20.21
N PRO A 253 20.82 -0.98 19.48
CA PRO A 253 21.08 0.42 19.78
C PRO A 253 19.79 1.24 19.97
N ASN A 254 19.77 2.13 20.96
CA ASN A 254 18.58 2.89 21.34
C ASN A 254 18.09 3.91 20.30
N ASP A 255 18.91 4.25 19.32
CA ASP A 255 18.58 5.14 18.19
C ASP A 255 18.03 4.40 16.98
N LEU A 256 17.86 3.07 17.10
CA LEU A 256 17.39 2.18 16.06
C LEU A 256 16.08 1.50 16.42
N SER A 257 15.23 1.28 15.41
CA SER A 257 13.95 0.58 15.53
C SER A 257 13.98 -0.71 14.72
N PRO A 258 13.94 -1.88 15.38
CA PRO A 258 13.96 -3.18 14.70
C PRO A 258 12.63 -3.52 14.05
N ALA A 259 12.71 -4.25 12.94
CA ALA A 259 11.59 -4.73 12.15
C ALA A 259 11.96 -5.92 11.27
N GLN A 260 10.97 -6.59 10.69
CA GLN A 260 11.12 -7.64 9.68
C GLN A 260 12.14 -8.72 10.10
N VAL A 261 12.06 -9.14 11.36
CA VAL A 261 13.03 -10.05 11.96
C VAL A 261 12.81 -11.50 11.56
N LEU A 262 13.90 -12.25 11.43
CA LEU A 262 14.00 -13.64 11.03
C LEU A 262 14.93 -14.39 11.97
N TRP A 263 14.64 -15.65 12.27
CA TRP A 263 15.55 -16.54 12.99
C TRP A 263 16.77 -16.95 12.16
N THR A 264 17.93 -17.02 12.80
CA THR A 264 19.07 -17.79 12.27
C THR A 264 18.80 -19.29 12.35
N ALA A 265 19.58 -20.10 11.58
CA ALA A 265 19.38 -21.56 11.51
C ALA A 265 19.49 -22.28 12.87
N ASP A 266 20.32 -21.78 13.75
CA ASP A 266 20.59 -22.36 15.08
C ASP A 266 19.59 -21.90 16.16
N SER A 267 18.57 -21.13 15.82
CA SER A 267 17.60 -20.56 16.77
C SER A 267 18.21 -19.66 17.87
N GLN A 268 19.47 -19.22 17.71
CA GLN A 268 20.18 -18.44 18.73
C GLN A 268 20.36 -16.96 18.33
N GLY A 269 20.17 -16.61 17.09
CA GLY A 269 20.30 -15.25 16.59
C GLY A 269 19.09 -14.79 15.80
N VAL A 270 19.04 -13.47 15.59
CA VAL A 270 17.98 -12.77 14.85
C VAL A 270 18.62 -11.86 13.82
N VAL A 271 18.15 -11.95 12.56
CA VAL A 271 18.46 -11.01 11.47
C VAL A 271 17.22 -10.17 11.20
N GLY A 272 17.39 -8.88 10.93
CA GLY A 272 16.24 -8.01 10.62
C GLY A 272 16.67 -6.69 10.00
N VAL A 273 15.71 -5.79 9.87
CA VAL A 273 15.91 -4.39 9.48
C VAL A 273 15.93 -3.53 10.73
N ALA A 274 16.84 -2.55 10.80
CA ALA A 274 16.86 -1.54 11.84
C ALA A 274 16.82 -0.15 11.21
N TRP A 275 15.73 0.59 11.43
CA TRP A 275 15.58 1.98 10.97
C TRP A 275 16.17 2.97 11.98
N LYS A 276 16.89 3.95 11.48
CA LYS A 276 17.32 5.10 12.30
C LYS A 276 16.09 5.97 12.61
N HIS A 277 15.89 6.30 13.87
CA HIS A 277 14.75 7.10 14.31
C HIS A 277 15.12 8.41 15.03
N GLU A 278 16.38 8.68 15.24
CA GLU A 278 16.87 9.95 15.74
C GLU A 278 17.53 10.75 14.60
N PRO A 279 17.39 12.09 14.54
CA PRO A 279 16.68 12.95 15.51
C PRO A 279 15.14 12.95 15.37
N ARG A 280 14.60 12.35 14.32
CA ARG A 280 13.15 12.32 14.05
C ARG A 280 12.70 11.02 13.41
N ARG A 281 11.49 10.57 13.75
CA ARG A 281 10.79 9.53 13.01
C ARG A 281 10.08 10.12 11.82
N LEU A 282 10.50 9.72 10.62
CA LEU A 282 9.82 10.06 9.35
C LEU A 282 8.81 8.96 9.01
N GLY A 283 7.69 9.32 8.42
CA GLY A 283 6.65 8.36 8.01
C GLY A 283 7.23 7.22 7.17
N LEU A 284 6.84 5.97 7.47
CA LEU A 284 7.33 4.77 6.79
C LEU A 284 6.40 4.31 5.68
N ILE A 285 5.09 4.45 5.85
CA ILE A 285 4.10 3.95 4.89
C ILE A 285 4.33 4.58 3.52
N ALA A 286 4.48 3.73 2.50
CA ALA A 286 4.78 4.11 1.13
C ALA A 286 6.09 4.91 0.97
N CYS A 287 7.10 4.64 1.82
CA CYS A 287 8.41 5.29 1.76
C CYS A 287 9.53 4.24 1.89
N THR A 288 10.27 3.99 0.81
CA THR A 288 11.35 2.99 0.76
C THR A 288 12.75 3.61 0.88
N ASN A 289 12.83 4.88 1.24
CA ASN A 289 14.05 5.67 1.27
C ASN A 289 14.59 5.96 2.69
N ARG A 290 14.11 5.26 3.71
CA ARG A 290 14.49 5.49 5.11
C ARG A 290 15.83 4.86 5.44
N LEU A 291 16.73 5.65 6.04
CA LEU A 291 18.04 5.16 6.48
C LEU A 291 17.90 3.97 7.41
N SER A 292 18.51 2.85 7.03
CA SER A 292 18.34 1.57 7.73
C SER A 292 19.47 0.59 7.39
N TRP A 293 19.54 -0.46 8.19
CA TRP A 293 20.55 -1.51 8.04
C TRP A 293 19.91 -2.90 8.18
N ILE A 294 20.42 -3.85 7.43
CA ILE A 294 20.29 -5.27 7.80
C ILE A 294 21.21 -5.52 8.98
N PHE A 295 20.66 -6.07 10.06
CA PHE A 295 21.43 -6.37 11.27
C PHE A 295 21.38 -7.87 11.61
N LEU A 296 22.40 -8.31 12.35
CA LEU A 296 22.44 -9.57 13.09
C LEU A 296 22.56 -9.25 14.57
N LEU A 297 21.67 -9.83 15.37
CA LEU A 297 21.77 -9.87 16.83
C LEU A 297 21.97 -11.32 17.25
N LYS A 298 23.15 -11.62 17.81
CA LYS A 298 23.48 -12.95 18.28
C LYS A 298 24.43 -12.86 19.47
N ASP A 299 24.24 -13.69 20.49
CA ASP A 299 25.05 -13.73 21.71
C ASP A 299 25.20 -12.34 22.38
N GLY A 300 24.11 -11.56 22.43
CA GLY A 300 24.12 -10.19 22.97
C GLY A 300 24.94 -9.19 22.17
N LYS A 301 25.28 -9.49 20.90
CA LYS A 301 26.07 -8.61 20.04
C LYS A 301 25.28 -8.19 18.83
N TYR A 302 25.14 -6.87 18.65
CA TYR A 302 24.58 -6.24 17.45
C TYR A 302 25.67 -6.05 16.39
N LYS A 303 25.41 -6.47 15.15
CA LYS A 303 26.29 -6.30 14.00
C LYS A 303 25.49 -5.83 12.79
N LYS A 304 25.93 -4.76 12.11
CA LYS A 304 25.41 -4.37 10.79
C LYS A 304 25.95 -5.31 9.72
N LEU A 305 25.08 -5.75 8.82
CA LEU A 305 25.42 -6.62 7.68
C LEU A 305 25.39 -5.87 6.35
N SER A 306 24.60 -4.81 6.23
CA SER A 306 24.54 -3.94 5.05
C SER A 306 25.42 -2.69 5.22
N SER A 307 25.63 -1.96 4.12
CA SER A 307 26.43 -0.72 4.09
C SER A 307 25.74 0.45 4.79
N ASP A 308 26.50 1.43 5.22
CA ASP A 308 25.98 2.71 5.71
C ASP A 308 25.43 3.55 4.55
N GLY A 309 24.53 4.48 4.86
CA GLY A 309 23.94 5.41 3.88
C GLY A 309 22.81 4.79 3.02
N CYS A 310 22.38 3.58 3.33
CA CYS A 310 21.38 2.84 2.57
C CYS A 310 20.01 2.77 3.27
N ALA A 311 18.99 2.56 2.46
CA ALA A 311 17.67 2.15 2.86
C ALA A 311 17.48 0.68 2.45
N VAL A 312 17.17 -0.19 3.42
CA VAL A 312 17.08 -1.63 3.21
C VAL A 312 15.73 -2.18 3.66
N HIS A 313 15.27 -3.23 3.01
CA HIS A 313 14.06 -3.95 3.41
C HIS A 313 14.00 -5.38 2.86
N SER A 314 13.03 -6.15 3.31
CA SER A 314 12.72 -7.50 2.83
C SER A 314 13.88 -8.50 2.94
N PRO A 315 14.56 -8.66 4.09
CA PRO A 315 15.54 -9.73 4.26
C PRO A 315 14.88 -11.11 4.08
N ARG A 316 15.55 -12.02 3.35
CA ARG A 316 15.06 -13.39 3.12
C ARG A 316 16.23 -14.38 3.13
N PHE A 317 16.12 -15.41 3.98
CA PHE A 317 17.05 -16.53 3.93
C PHE A 317 16.68 -17.51 2.82
N SER A 318 17.71 -18.14 2.25
CA SER A 318 17.54 -19.36 1.44
C SER A 318 17.00 -20.51 2.29
N PRO A 319 16.38 -21.55 1.70
CA PRO A 319 15.89 -22.72 2.43
C PRO A 319 16.96 -23.41 3.28
N ASP A 320 18.18 -23.52 2.76
CA ASP A 320 19.34 -24.08 3.48
C ASP A 320 19.98 -23.13 4.50
N LYS A 321 19.44 -21.90 4.65
CA LYS A 321 19.91 -20.84 5.56
C LYS A 321 21.36 -20.38 5.32
N LYS A 322 21.98 -20.76 4.19
CA LYS A 322 23.37 -20.36 3.88
C LYS A 322 23.45 -18.98 3.26
N TYR A 323 22.39 -18.52 2.64
CA TYR A 323 22.35 -17.25 1.92
C TYR A 323 21.27 -16.35 2.46
N LEU A 324 21.60 -15.05 2.53
CA LEU A 324 20.66 -13.98 2.87
C LEU A 324 20.57 -13.00 1.71
N ILE A 325 19.38 -12.63 1.29
CA ILE A 325 19.13 -11.56 0.31
C ILE A 325 18.28 -10.44 0.93
N TRP A 326 18.41 -9.24 0.38
CA TRP A 326 17.56 -8.10 0.71
C TRP A 326 17.52 -7.10 -0.43
N LEU A 327 16.57 -6.18 -0.38
CA LEU A 327 16.49 -5.04 -1.29
C LEU A 327 17.15 -3.81 -0.64
N GLU A 328 17.93 -3.07 -1.43
CA GLU A 328 18.74 -1.93 -0.98
C GLU A 328 18.75 -0.80 -2.02
N ARG A 329 18.72 0.43 -1.54
CA ARG A 329 18.98 1.64 -2.34
C ARG A 329 19.67 2.69 -1.47
N GLU A 330 20.10 3.80 -2.04
CA GLU A 330 20.57 4.96 -1.28
C GLU A 330 19.39 5.55 -0.46
N ALA A 331 19.68 5.93 0.79
CA ALA A 331 18.70 6.57 1.66
C ALA A 331 18.43 8.01 1.21
N GLY A 332 17.21 8.49 1.46
CA GLY A 332 16.77 9.82 1.04
C GLY A 332 16.32 9.89 -0.43
N GLY A 333 16.20 11.10 -0.96
CA GLY A 333 15.69 11.36 -2.31
C GLY A 333 14.23 10.95 -2.49
N PRO A 334 13.82 10.54 -3.71
CA PRO A 334 12.45 10.12 -4.00
C PRO A 334 11.97 9.01 -3.06
N HIS A 335 10.74 9.08 -2.56
CA HIS A 335 10.22 8.10 -1.61
C HIS A 335 10.12 6.67 -2.18
N HIS A 336 9.96 6.52 -3.50
CA HIS A 336 10.10 5.26 -4.24
C HIS A 336 11.07 5.41 -5.41
N ASN A 337 11.93 4.42 -5.60
CA ASN A 337 12.81 4.28 -6.76
C ASN A 337 13.24 2.81 -6.90
N THR A 338 14.05 2.48 -7.89
CA THR A 338 14.61 1.13 -8.08
C THR A 338 15.53 0.72 -6.94
N HIS A 339 15.59 -0.58 -6.70
CA HIS A 339 16.42 -1.21 -5.67
C HIS A 339 17.48 -2.13 -6.30
N ARG A 340 18.58 -2.31 -5.59
CA ARG A 340 19.49 -3.44 -5.78
C ARG A 340 18.91 -4.67 -5.09
N LEU A 341 19.11 -5.84 -5.67
CA LEU A 341 18.99 -7.11 -4.96
C LEU A 341 20.37 -7.49 -4.44
N MET A 342 20.54 -7.44 -3.14
CA MET A 342 21.78 -7.79 -2.46
C MET A 342 21.79 -9.27 -2.04
N HIS A 343 22.98 -9.83 -1.94
CA HIS A 343 23.22 -11.22 -1.57
C HIS A 343 24.42 -11.33 -0.62
N LEU A 344 24.27 -12.14 0.41
CA LEU A 344 25.31 -12.43 1.40
C LEU A 344 25.40 -13.96 1.62
N GLU A 345 26.59 -14.53 1.53
CA GLU A 345 26.86 -15.89 2.01
C GLU A 345 26.96 -15.85 3.54
N PHE A 346 25.83 -16.11 4.20
CA PHE A 346 25.67 -15.92 5.63
C PHE A 346 26.45 -16.92 6.48
N ALA A 347 26.69 -18.12 5.94
CA ALA A 347 27.46 -19.16 6.64
C ALA A 347 28.96 -18.86 6.76
N SER A 348 29.49 -17.85 6.03
CA SER A 348 30.90 -17.47 6.05
C SER A 348 31.13 -16.21 6.88
N GLU A 349 31.95 -16.28 7.94
CA GLU A 349 32.18 -15.14 8.86
C GLU A 349 32.79 -13.91 8.21
N ASN A 350 33.52 -14.07 7.11
CA ASN A 350 34.21 -12.99 6.39
C ASN A 350 33.51 -12.63 5.05
N SER A 351 32.31 -13.12 4.83
CA SER A 351 31.58 -12.83 3.61
C SER A 351 31.19 -11.36 3.51
N LYS A 352 31.36 -10.78 2.32
CA LYS A 352 30.85 -9.45 1.98
C LYS A 352 29.59 -9.59 1.12
N ALA A 353 28.69 -8.65 1.27
CA ALA A 353 27.51 -8.57 0.41
C ALA A 353 27.91 -8.29 -1.05
N ASP A 354 27.27 -8.98 -1.97
CA ASP A 354 27.41 -8.85 -3.42
C ASP A 354 26.08 -8.42 -4.05
N ILE A 355 26.13 -7.81 -5.23
CA ILE A 355 24.97 -7.34 -5.98
C ILE A 355 24.55 -8.44 -6.95
N LEU A 356 23.32 -8.92 -6.85
CA LEU A 356 22.71 -9.84 -7.84
C LEU A 356 22.03 -9.06 -8.97
N VAL A 357 21.29 -8.01 -8.65
CA VAL A 357 20.65 -7.11 -9.60
C VAL A 357 20.97 -5.69 -9.17
N ASP A 358 21.59 -4.91 -10.05
CA ASP A 358 21.93 -3.52 -9.76
C ASP A 358 20.76 -2.56 -10.09
N ILE A 359 20.90 -1.29 -9.72
CA ILE A 359 20.00 -0.22 -10.10
C ILE A 359 19.91 -0.14 -11.63
N VAL A 360 18.70 -0.13 -12.14
CA VAL A 360 18.42 0.02 -13.57
C VAL A 360 18.03 1.46 -13.86
N ASN A 361 18.88 2.18 -14.57
CA ASN A 361 18.68 3.60 -14.86
C ASN A 361 17.54 3.86 -15.84
N SER A 362 17.49 3.11 -16.95
CA SER A 362 16.43 3.23 -17.97
C SER A 362 15.81 1.86 -18.24
N SER A 363 16.47 1.03 -19.01
CA SER A 363 16.11 -0.39 -19.20
C SER A 363 17.33 -1.20 -19.56
N ILE A 364 17.29 -2.49 -19.28
CA ILE A 364 18.30 -3.46 -19.72
C ILE A 364 17.61 -4.63 -20.40
N SER A 365 18.29 -5.25 -21.38
CA SER A 365 17.84 -6.52 -21.96
C SER A 365 18.14 -7.67 -20.99
N ILE A 366 17.19 -8.59 -20.87
CA ILE A 366 17.31 -9.81 -20.06
C ILE A 366 17.13 -11.04 -20.94
N GLN A 367 17.24 -12.23 -20.37
CA GLN A 367 17.36 -13.47 -21.13
C GLN A 367 16.23 -13.70 -22.16
N ASN A 368 15.00 -13.32 -21.85
CA ASN A 368 13.83 -13.55 -22.70
C ASN A 368 12.93 -12.32 -22.87
N ALA A 369 13.40 -11.13 -22.53
CA ALA A 369 12.70 -9.88 -22.76
C ALA A 369 13.67 -8.76 -23.11
N GLU A 370 13.25 -7.87 -24.01
CA GLU A 370 14.08 -6.75 -24.48
C GLU A 370 14.27 -5.66 -23.43
N LYS A 371 13.28 -5.48 -22.55
CA LYS A 371 13.26 -4.40 -21.58
C LYS A 371 12.92 -4.91 -20.17
N PHE A 372 13.80 -4.60 -19.23
CA PHE A 372 13.59 -4.73 -17.80
C PHE A 372 13.97 -3.41 -17.13
N TYR A 373 13.08 -2.86 -16.34
CA TYR A 373 13.20 -1.49 -15.81
C TYR A 373 13.63 -1.42 -14.33
N GLY A 374 14.06 -2.54 -13.75
CA GLY A 374 14.54 -2.60 -12.37
C GLY A 374 13.54 -3.16 -11.38
N LEU A 375 13.94 -3.13 -10.12
CA LEU A 375 13.21 -3.71 -9.02
C LEU A 375 12.50 -2.63 -8.20
N TYR A 376 11.21 -2.77 -8.03
CA TYR A 376 10.36 -1.95 -7.18
C TYR A 376 9.55 -2.86 -6.24
N GLY A 377 9.17 -2.39 -5.09
CA GLY A 377 8.32 -3.16 -4.18
C GLY A 377 9.12 -4.05 -3.21
N ARG A 378 8.54 -5.20 -2.82
CA ARG A 378 9.06 -6.08 -1.77
C ARG A 378 9.25 -7.50 -2.27
N LEU A 379 10.16 -8.25 -1.63
CA LEU A 379 10.30 -9.68 -1.88
C LEU A 379 9.13 -10.46 -1.24
N PRO A 380 8.62 -11.52 -1.91
CA PRO A 380 7.70 -12.46 -1.30
C PRO A 380 8.25 -13.04 0.00
N ARG A 381 7.36 -13.53 0.87
CA ARG A 381 7.78 -14.12 2.15
C ARG A 381 8.73 -15.31 1.97
N GLN A 382 8.39 -16.19 1.06
CA GLN A 382 9.26 -17.24 0.55
C GLN A 382 9.46 -17.00 -0.95
N CYS A 383 10.71 -16.97 -1.38
CA CYS A 383 11.06 -16.55 -2.73
C CYS A 383 12.24 -17.33 -3.32
N TRP A 384 12.55 -18.50 -2.79
CA TRP A 384 13.67 -19.30 -3.24
C TRP A 384 13.23 -20.66 -3.79
N SER A 385 13.99 -21.17 -4.78
CA SER A 385 13.91 -22.57 -5.17
C SER A 385 14.44 -23.49 -4.09
N THR A 386 14.03 -24.75 -4.11
CA THR A 386 14.43 -25.77 -3.14
C THR A 386 15.94 -25.93 -3.06
N ASP A 387 16.64 -25.84 -4.20
CA ASP A 387 18.10 -25.97 -4.31
C ASP A 387 18.87 -24.68 -3.93
N SER A 388 18.17 -23.62 -3.49
CA SER A 388 18.75 -22.31 -3.14
C SER A 388 19.53 -21.64 -4.28
N GLN A 389 19.21 -21.93 -5.56
CA GLN A 389 19.88 -21.34 -6.72
C GLN A 389 19.06 -20.23 -7.38
N TYR A 390 17.74 -20.30 -7.31
CA TYR A 390 16.87 -19.36 -8.00
C TYR A 390 16.05 -18.55 -7.00
N ILE A 391 15.86 -17.27 -7.34
CA ILE A 391 15.09 -16.31 -6.56
C ILE A 391 13.91 -15.85 -7.41
N PHE A 392 12.72 -15.85 -6.82
CA PHE A 392 11.47 -15.47 -7.46
C PHE A 392 10.96 -14.16 -6.88
N LEU A 393 10.60 -13.21 -7.74
CA LEU A 393 10.07 -11.92 -7.30
C LEU A 393 9.13 -11.31 -8.34
N SER A 394 8.37 -10.32 -7.93
CA SER A 394 7.50 -9.54 -8.80
C SER A 394 7.78 -8.05 -8.65
N THR A 395 7.68 -7.31 -9.73
CA THR A 395 8.00 -5.89 -9.76
C THR A 395 7.17 -5.14 -10.81
N ALA A 396 6.97 -3.84 -10.58
CA ALA A 396 6.32 -2.97 -11.54
C ALA A 396 7.17 -2.82 -12.81
N GLN A 397 6.55 -3.02 -13.96
CA GLN A 397 7.17 -2.85 -15.28
C GLN A 397 6.18 -2.14 -16.19
N GLN A 398 6.38 -0.84 -16.37
CA GLN A 398 5.45 0.03 -17.09
C GLN A 398 3.99 -0.12 -16.58
N ASN A 399 3.13 -0.68 -17.39
CA ASN A 399 1.69 -0.83 -17.16
C ASN A 399 1.31 -2.18 -16.50
N ASN A 400 2.27 -2.98 -16.06
CA ASN A 400 2.00 -4.30 -15.50
C ASN A 400 2.85 -4.58 -14.24
N THR A 401 2.37 -5.45 -13.39
CA THR A 401 3.21 -6.18 -12.45
C THR A 401 3.68 -7.44 -13.16
N ARG A 402 4.99 -7.65 -13.24
CA ARG A 402 5.60 -8.83 -13.87
C ARG A 402 6.43 -9.61 -12.89
N SER A 403 6.54 -10.91 -13.11
CA SER A 403 7.26 -11.85 -12.24
C SER A 403 8.53 -12.36 -12.93
N TYR A 404 9.58 -12.53 -12.13
CA TYR A 404 10.92 -12.86 -12.60
C TYR A 404 11.55 -13.96 -11.79
N ILE A 405 12.47 -14.67 -12.44
CA ILE A 405 13.37 -15.67 -11.86
C ILE A 405 14.80 -15.14 -12.01
N ILE A 406 15.55 -15.11 -10.90
CA ILE A 406 16.92 -14.66 -10.89
C ILE A 406 17.81 -15.85 -10.50
N ASN A 407 18.77 -16.19 -11.34
CA ASN A 407 19.75 -17.20 -11.02
C ASN A 407 20.87 -16.56 -10.18
N ARG A 408 21.05 -17.01 -8.96
CA ARG A 408 22.03 -16.49 -8.02
C ARG A 408 23.49 -16.60 -8.50
N LYS A 409 23.84 -17.70 -9.21
CA LYS A 409 25.22 -17.94 -9.64
C LYS A 409 25.57 -17.16 -10.91
N THR A 410 24.69 -17.17 -11.90
CA THR A 410 24.94 -16.54 -13.21
C THR A 410 24.47 -15.08 -13.25
N LYS A 411 23.69 -14.65 -12.25
CA LYS A 411 23.02 -13.33 -12.18
C LYS A 411 22.07 -13.05 -13.36
N THR A 412 21.65 -14.10 -14.05
CA THR A 412 20.69 -13.98 -15.15
C THR A 412 19.28 -13.74 -14.62
N ILE A 413 18.55 -12.86 -15.31
CA ILE A 413 17.15 -12.53 -15.03
C ILE A 413 16.31 -13.12 -16.17
N THR A 414 15.25 -13.84 -15.83
CA THR A 414 14.30 -14.42 -16.80
C THR A 414 12.89 -14.00 -16.40
N GLU A 415 12.12 -13.45 -17.34
CA GLU A 415 10.72 -13.11 -17.11
C GLU A 415 9.84 -14.36 -17.15
N ILE A 416 8.93 -14.50 -16.18
CA ILE A 416 7.86 -15.50 -16.23
C ILE A 416 6.82 -14.99 -17.21
N GLN A 417 6.68 -15.68 -18.35
CA GLN A 417 5.79 -15.25 -19.44
C GLN A 417 4.34 -15.10 -18.98
N ASN A 418 3.77 -13.94 -19.28
CA ASN A 418 2.38 -13.61 -19.04
C ASN A 418 1.93 -12.44 -19.91
N ASP A 419 1.07 -12.71 -20.90
CA ASP A 419 0.83 -11.77 -22.01
C ASP A 419 -0.24 -10.69 -21.71
N LYS A 420 -1.21 -10.97 -20.84
CA LYS A 420 -2.45 -10.17 -20.79
C LYS A 420 -2.84 -9.62 -19.41
N SER A 421 -2.18 -10.04 -18.35
CA SER A 421 -2.55 -9.69 -16.98
C SER A 421 -1.34 -9.27 -16.17
N SER A 422 -1.55 -8.63 -15.06
CA SER A 422 -0.53 -8.49 -14.02
C SER A 422 -0.42 -9.78 -13.25
N LEU A 423 0.83 -10.21 -12.97
CA LEU A 423 1.16 -11.44 -12.28
C LEU A 423 2.07 -11.13 -11.09
N ALA A 424 1.64 -11.46 -9.88
CA ALA A 424 2.42 -11.30 -8.67
C ALA A 424 2.59 -12.62 -7.93
N ILE A 425 3.82 -12.95 -7.52
CA ILE A 425 4.14 -14.12 -6.74
C ILE A 425 3.73 -13.88 -5.28
N LEU A 426 2.99 -14.84 -4.71
CA LEU A 426 2.55 -14.80 -3.32
C LEU A 426 3.44 -15.66 -2.42
N ASP A 427 3.71 -16.90 -2.82
CA ASP A 427 4.54 -17.85 -2.07
C ASP A 427 5.27 -18.81 -2.99
N VAL A 428 6.42 -19.30 -2.51
CA VAL A 428 7.24 -20.33 -3.20
C VAL A 428 7.65 -21.36 -2.18
N LYS A 429 7.34 -22.64 -2.45
CA LYS A 429 7.76 -23.75 -1.62
C LYS A 429 7.90 -25.02 -2.45
N ASP A 430 9.05 -25.71 -2.30
CA ASP A 430 9.36 -26.95 -2.98
C ASP A 430 9.09 -26.86 -4.51
N ASP A 431 9.54 -25.73 -5.10
CA ASP A 431 9.41 -25.39 -6.51
C ASP A 431 7.96 -25.22 -7.01
N VAL A 432 6.98 -25.24 -6.11
CA VAL A 432 5.61 -24.81 -6.38
C VAL A 432 5.50 -23.32 -6.09
N ILE A 433 4.79 -22.61 -6.95
CA ILE A 433 4.63 -21.15 -6.87
C ILE A 433 3.14 -20.81 -6.92
N THR A 434 2.67 -20.01 -5.96
CA THR A 434 1.34 -19.42 -6.01
C THR A 434 1.42 -17.99 -6.54
N PHE A 435 0.45 -17.61 -7.37
CA PHE A 435 0.39 -16.28 -7.98
C PHE A 435 -0.97 -15.64 -7.75
N LEU A 436 -0.96 -14.33 -7.62
CA LEU A 436 -2.10 -13.46 -7.86
C LEU A 436 -2.05 -13.02 -9.31
N GLU A 437 -3.09 -13.32 -10.07
CA GLU A 437 -3.27 -12.89 -11.44
C GLU A 437 -4.51 -11.98 -11.53
N THR A 438 -4.40 -10.82 -12.21
CA THR A 438 -5.47 -9.84 -12.30
C THR A 438 -5.28 -8.93 -13.50
N SER A 439 -6.36 -8.34 -14.00
CA SER A 439 -6.33 -7.29 -15.01
C SER A 439 -7.39 -6.21 -14.72
N LEU A 440 -7.44 -5.15 -15.49
CA LEU A 440 -8.52 -4.15 -15.39
C LEU A 440 -9.92 -4.74 -15.62
N LEU A 441 -10.03 -5.87 -16.31
CA LEU A 441 -11.30 -6.55 -16.58
C LEU A 441 -11.58 -7.75 -15.68
N GLU A 442 -10.57 -8.25 -14.99
CA GLU A 442 -10.66 -9.49 -14.22
C GLU A 442 -10.25 -9.26 -12.76
N PRO A 443 -11.18 -9.48 -11.80
CA PRO A 443 -10.83 -9.47 -10.38
C PRO A 443 -9.66 -10.43 -10.07
N PRO A 444 -8.97 -10.22 -8.93
CA PRO A 444 -7.86 -11.08 -8.53
C PRO A 444 -8.24 -12.55 -8.48
N MET A 445 -7.43 -13.41 -9.12
CA MET A 445 -7.56 -14.86 -9.07
C MET A 445 -6.28 -15.52 -8.54
N LEU A 446 -6.43 -16.65 -7.91
CA LEU A 446 -5.32 -17.50 -7.48
C LEU A 446 -4.96 -18.47 -8.61
N THR A 447 -3.69 -18.45 -9.02
CA THR A 447 -3.12 -19.43 -9.93
C THR A 447 -1.92 -20.13 -9.28
N VAL A 448 -1.60 -21.34 -9.71
CA VAL A 448 -0.48 -22.13 -9.21
C VAL A 448 0.33 -22.69 -10.37
N GLY A 449 1.65 -22.71 -10.23
CA GLY A 449 2.55 -23.29 -11.20
C GLY A 449 3.68 -24.07 -10.52
N ARG A 450 4.38 -24.87 -11.29
CA ARG A 450 5.60 -25.57 -10.85
C ARG A 450 6.80 -25.06 -11.62
N PHE A 451 7.83 -24.71 -10.90
CA PHE A 451 9.12 -24.36 -11.46
C PHE A 451 9.90 -25.63 -11.88
N ASP A 452 10.53 -25.55 -13.02
CA ASP A 452 11.44 -26.58 -13.54
C ASP A 452 12.68 -25.89 -14.11
N SER A 453 13.83 -26.18 -13.53
CA SER A 453 15.11 -25.58 -13.91
C SER A 453 15.55 -25.92 -15.36
N GLU A 454 15.06 -27.01 -15.95
CA GLU A 454 15.39 -27.38 -17.32
C GLU A 454 14.68 -26.50 -18.35
N THR A 455 13.52 -25.96 -18.01
CA THR A 455 12.71 -25.14 -18.92
C THR A 455 12.87 -23.64 -18.70
N ILE A 456 13.66 -23.24 -17.71
CA ILE A 456 13.77 -21.83 -17.23
C ILE A 456 14.18 -20.85 -18.34
N SER A 457 15.02 -21.24 -19.29
CA SER A 457 15.51 -20.36 -20.35
C SER A 457 14.39 -19.75 -21.21
N LYS A 458 13.22 -20.39 -21.22
CA LYS A 458 12.03 -19.95 -21.92
C LYS A 458 11.09 -19.10 -21.04
N GLY A 459 11.32 -19.03 -19.71
CA GLY A 459 10.41 -18.34 -18.76
C GLY A 459 9.01 -18.95 -18.70
N CYS A 460 8.84 -20.17 -19.24
CA CYS A 460 7.53 -20.79 -19.36
C CYS A 460 7.21 -21.59 -18.09
N ILE A 461 6.31 -21.08 -17.26
CA ILE A 461 5.71 -21.83 -16.16
C ILE A 461 4.25 -22.09 -16.52
N ILE A 462 3.89 -23.37 -16.67
CA ILE A 462 2.50 -23.77 -16.89
C ILE A 462 1.74 -23.49 -15.59
N ARG A 463 0.68 -22.67 -15.67
CA ARG A 463 -0.13 -22.27 -14.51
C ARG A 463 -1.54 -22.81 -14.63
N ASN A 464 -2.06 -23.31 -13.52
CA ASN A 464 -3.45 -23.72 -13.37
C ASN A 464 -4.22 -22.72 -12.52
N LYS A 465 -5.45 -22.40 -12.92
CA LYS A 465 -6.34 -21.53 -12.17
C LYS A 465 -6.97 -22.31 -11.01
N ILE A 466 -6.82 -21.80 -9.79
CA ILE A 466 -7.34 -22.42 -8.57
C ILE A 466 -8.67 -21.78 -8.17
N SER A 467 -8.73 -20.46 -8.16
CA SER A 467 -9.99 -19.74 -7.96
C SER A 467 -10.27 -18.89 -9.20
N ILE A 468 -11.47 -18.99 -9.72
CA ILE A 468 -11.90 -18.20 -10.87
C ILE A 468 -13.00 -17.27 -10.35
N PRO A 469 -12.78 -15.93 -10.39
CA PRO A 469 -13.80 -14.98 -9.98
C PRO A 469 -15.05 -15.09 -10.88
N GLU A 470 -16.20 -14.74 -10.32
CA GLU A 470 -17.41 -14.63 -11.12
C GLU A 470 -17.26 -13.51 -12.14
N LYS A 471 -17.83 -13.73 -13.34
CA LYS A 471 -17.80 -12.72 -14.39
C LYS A 471 -18.70 -11.56 -14.01
N ILE A 472 -18.14 -10.36 -14.02
CA ILE A 472 -18.90 -9.14 -13.73
C ILE A 472 -19.79 -8.82 -14.94
N PRO A 473 -21.13 -8.69 -14.75
CA PRO A 473 -22.02 -8.33 -15.85
C PRO A 473 -21.67 -6.98 -16.49
N GLY A 474 -21.79 -6.89 -17.81
CA GLY A 474 -21.49 -5.65 -18.56
C GLY A 474 -20.03 -5.51 -19.02
N THR A 475 -19.17 -6.49 -18.72
CA THR A 475 -17.75 -6.44 -19.12
C THR A 475 -17.48 -6.85 -20.57
N GLU A 476 -18.45 -7.46 -21.26
CA GLU A 476 -18.31 -8.00 -22.60
C GLU A 476 -17.94 -6.93 -23.64
N ASN A 477 -18.43 -5.70 -23.44
CA ASN A 477 -18.22 -4.57 -24.32
C ASN A 477 -17.10 -3.64 -23.85
N LEU A 478 -16.37 -4.03 -22.81
CA LEU A 478 -15.26 -3.26 -22.26
C LEU A 478 -13.92 -3.76 -22.78
N MET A 479 -12.96 -2.87 -22.87
CA MET A 479 -11.57 -3.15 -23.13
C MET A 479 -10.66 -2.29 -22.26
N TYR A 480 -9.42 -2.72 -22.10
CA TYR A 480 -8.32 -1.85 -21.71
C TYR A 480 -7.23 -1.91 -22.79
N GLU A 481 -6.52 -0.82 -22.95
CA GLU A 481 -5.45 -0.72 -23.94
C GLU A 481 -4.33 0.18 -23.40
N PRO A 482 -3.13 -0.37 -23.11
CA PRO A 482 -1.96 0.43 -22.78
C PRO A 482 -1.48 1.18 -24.03
N SER A 483 -1.04 2.41 -23.83
CA SER A 483 -0.48 3.26 -24.88
C SER A 483 0.76 3.95 -24.37
N GLU A 484 1.74 4.14 -25.24
CA GLU A 484 2.99 4.85 -24.97
C GLU A 484 3.02 6.14 -25.80
N TYR A 485 3.65 7.15 -25.27
CA TYR A 485 3.86 8.43 -25.95
C TYR A 485 5.30 8.90 -25.80
N ASP A 486 5.90 9.33 -26.90
CA ASP A 486 7.25 9.88 -26.96
C ASP A 486 7.20 11.33 -27.45
N TYR A 487 7.69 12.25 -26.63
CA TYR A 487 7.83 13.64 -27.03
C TYR A 487 8.94 13.79 -28.07
N ASN A 488 8.66 14.56 -29.13
CA ASN A 488 9.67 14.94 -30.13
C ASN A 488 10.37 16.26 -29.71
N ASN A 489 11.13 16.19 -28.64
CA ASN A 489 11.89 17.32 -28.08
C ASN A 489 13.27 16.85 -27.58
N ASP A 490 14.08 17.75 -27.03
CA ASP A 490 15.43 17.47 -26.52
C ASP A 490 15.47 17.18 -25.01
N GLU A 491 14.32 16.87 -24.38
CA GLU A 491 14.30 16.49 -22.97
C GLU A 491 14.99 15.14 -22.72
N GLU A 492 15.59 14.96 -21.56
CA GLU A 492 16.33 13.73 -21.19
C GLU A 492 15.38 12.51 -21.15
N ILE A 493 14.20 12.67 -20.55
CA ILE A 493 13.15 11.66 -20.51
C ILE A 493 11.98 12.14 -21.36
N LYS A 494 11.74 11.45 -22.45
CA LYS A 494 10.72 11.77 -23.46
C LYS A 494 9.48 10.91 -23.38
N HIS A 495 9.59 9.78 -22.67
CA HIS A 495 8.64 8.69 -22.70
C HIS A 495 7.75 8.68 -21.48
N PHE A 496 6.44 8.54 -21.66
CA PHE A 496 5.49 8.18 -20.63
C PHE A 496 4.42 7.23 -21.19
N ASN A 497 3.59 6.65 -20.33
CA ASN A 497 2.54 5.74 -20.76
C ASN A 497 1.22 5.99 -20.04
N PHE A 498 0.13 5.48 -20.61
CA PHE A 498 -1.19 5.54 -20.02
C PHE A 498 -2.02 4.32 -20.42
N ILE A 499 -3.07 4.03 -19.67
CA ILE A 499 -3.98 2.93 -19.96
C ILE A 499 -5.38 3.49 -20.20
N TYR A 500 -5.93 3.23 -21.37
CA TYR A 500 -7.35 3.41 -21.64
C TYR A 500 -8.13 2.24 -21.03
N PHE A 501 -9.22 2.53 -20.34
CA PHE A 501 -10.17 1.54 -19.84
C PHE A 501 -11.59 2.03 -20.08
N GLY A 502 -12.37 1.30 -20.88
CA GLY A 502 -13.70 1.74 -21.26
C GLY A 502 -14.34 0.88 -22.36
N PRO A 503 -15.40 1.37 -23.02
CA PRO A 503 -16.07 0.62 -24.10
C PRO A 503 -15.15 0.36 -25.29
N LYS A 504 -15.36 -0.78 -25.96
CA LYS A 504 -14.66 -1.17 -27.19
C LYS A 504 -15.05 -0.34 -28.40
N SER A 505 -16.24 0.23 -28.38
CA SER A 505 -16.83 1.05 -29.44
C SER A 505 -17.96 1.90 -28.88
N GLY A 506 -18.38 2.90 -29.61
CA GLY A 506 -19.50 3.76 -29.25
C GLY A 506 -19.92 4.63 -30.42
N ASN A 507 -21.01 5.37 -30.28
CA ASN A 507 -21.38 6.41 -31.23
C ASN A 507 -20.34 7.54 -31.19
N ASP A 508 -20.12 8.23 -32.29
CA ASP A 508 -19.17 9.34 -32.37
C ASP A 508 -19.44 10.38 -31.27
N LYS A 509 -18.39 10.71 -30.50
CA LYS A 509 -18.42 11.71 -29.44
C LYS A 509 -19.54 11.50 -28.40
N SER A 510 -19.91 10.26 -28.11
CA SER A 510 -20.99 9.95 -27.15
C SER A 510 -20.49 9.69 -25.72
N VAL A 511 -19.27 9.13 -25.56
CA VAL A 511 -18.74 8.62 -24.28
C VAL A 511 -17.94 9.71 -23.56
N PRO A 512 -18.31 10.08 -22.32
CA PRO A 512 -17.53 10.98 -21.49
C PRO A 512 -16.24 10.30 -21.00
N LEU A 513 -15.17 11.09 -20.81
CA LEU A 513 -13.85 10.61 -20.43
C LEU A 513 -13.42 11.16 -19.06
N ILE A 514 -12.90 10.31 -18.20
CA ILE A 514 -12.30 10.67 -16.92
C ILE A 514 -10.79 10.41 -16.95
N ILE A 515 -10.02 11.44 -16.67
CA ILE A 515 -8.55 11.34 -16.54
C ILE A 515 -8.19 11.12 -15.10
N VAL A 516 -7.31 10.15 -14.87
CA VAL A 516 -6.93 9.67 -13.54
C VAL A 516 -5.42 9.64 -13.40
N PRO A 517 -4.78 10.69 -12.89
CA PRO A 517 -3.39 10.65 -12.48
C PRO A 517 -3.26 9.94 -11.12
N HIS A 518 -2.21 9.10 -10.96
CA HIS A 518 -1.93 8.45 -9.68
C HIS A 518 -1.29 9.40 -8.66
N GLY A 519 -1.36 9.01 -7.39
CA GLY A 519 -0.64 9.66 -6.29
C GLY A 519 0.85 9.30 -6.27
N GLY A 520 1.54 9.82 -5.29
CA GLY A 520 2.96 9.56 -5.08
C GLY A 520 3.79 10.85 -5.02
N PRO A 521 4.46 11.34 -6.08
CA PRO A 521 4.33 11.05 -7.52
C PRO A 521 4.97 9.73 -7.99
N HIS A 522 5.88 9.17 -7.23
CA HIS A 522 6.64 7.98 -7.61
C HIS A 522 5.87 6.70 -7.30
N SER A 523 4.90 6.42 -8.14
CA SER A 523 4.03 5.23 -8.16
C SER A 523 3.74 4.85 -9.60
N ASN A 524 2.84 3.91 -9.87
CA ASN A 524 2.34 3.62 -11.20
C ASN A 524 0.95 2.98 -11.16
N TYR A 525 0.21 3.14 -12.24
CA TYR A 525 -0.92 2.27 -12.54
C TYR A 525 -0.44 1.04 -13.28
N ALA A 526 -0.73 -0.11 -12.70
CA ALA A 526 -0.61 -1.39 -13.38
C ALA A 526 -1.97 -1.87 -13.88
N ASN A 527 -1.97 -2.77 -14.83
CA ASN A 527 -3.15 -3.46 -15.31
C ASN A 527 -3.69 -4.41 -14.24
N THR A 528 -4.40 -3.85 -13.28
CA THR A 528 -4.99 -4.54 -12.11
C THR A 528 -6.42 -4.10 -11.90
N PHE A 529 -7.24 -4.95 -11.29
CA PHE A 529 -8.62 -4.63 -10.95
C PHE A 529 -8.68 -3.54 -9.88
N ILE A 530 -9.34 -2.43 -10.19
CA ILE A 530 -9.56 -1.29 -9.27
C ILE A 530 -11.06 -0.98 -9.27
N LEU A 531 -11.71 -1.25 -8.14
CA LEU A 531 -13.16 -1.15 -7.97
C LEU A 531 -13.69 0.24 -8.37
N ASP A 532 -13.03 1.31 -7.94
CA ASP A 532 -13.45 2.70 -8.19
C ASP A 532 -13.58 2.99 -9.67
N TYR A 533 -12.56 2.61 -10.45
CA TYR A 533 -12.54 2.88 -11.89
C TYR A 533 -13.46 1.93 -12.65
N PHE A 534 -13.62 0.72 -12.13
CA PHE A 534 -14.58 -0.22 -12.67
C PHE A 534 -16.02 0.30 -12.50
N LEU A 535 -16.33 0.89 -11.33
CA LEU A 535 -17.62 1.54 -11.09
C LEU A 535 -17.87 2.69 -12.08
N LEU A 536 -16.87 3.55 -12.31
CA LEU A 536 -16.97 4.63 -13.31
C LEU A 536 -17.27 4.10 -14.70
N VAL A 537 -16.56 3.06 -15.15
CA VAL A 537 -16.73 2.50 -16.48
C VAL A 537 -18.10 1.83 -16.63
N LEU A 538 -18.55 1.04 -15.65
CA LEU A 538 -19.89 0.44 -15.69
C LEU A 538 -21.01 1.48 -15.56
N SER A 539 -20.72 2.66 -15.02
CA SER A 539 -21.69 3.76 -14.96
C SER A 539 -21.69 4.64 -16.22
N GLY A 540 -20.92 4.29 -17.25
CA GLY A 540 -20.97 4.90 -18.59
C GLY A 540 -19.80 5.81 -18.99
N PHE A 541 -18.77 5.94 -18.14
CA PHE A 541 -17.54 6.69 -18.48
C PHE A 541 -16.52 5.80 -19.19
N ALA A 542 -15.58 6.41 -19.90
CA ALA A 542 -14.27 5.86 -20.15
C ALA A 542 -13.26 6.47 -19.16
N VAL A 543 -12.20 5.75 -18.88
CA VAL A 543 -11.13 6.16 -17.95
C VAL A 543 -9.79 6.11 -18.65
N VAL A 544 -8.92 7.10 -18.41
CA VAL A 544 -7.51 7.08 -18.78
C VAL A 544 -6.67 7.21 -17.51
N GLN A 545 -5.96 6.16 -17.19
CA GLN A 545 -4.99 6.12 -16.11
C GLN A 545 -3.62 6.56 -16.63
N VAL A 546 -3.03 7.60 -16.04
CA VAL A 546 -1.80 8.21 -16.57
C VAL A 546 -0.61 7.82 -15.69
N ASN A 547 0.41 7.22 -16.32
CA ASN A 547 1.74 7.01 -15.76
C ASN A 547 2.68 8.09 -16.34
N TYR A 548 2.62 9.27 -15.77
CA TYR A 548 3.41 10.43 -16.19
C TYR A 548 4.91 10.23 -15.93
N ARG A 549 5.76 11.02 -16.57
CA ARG A 549 7.22 11.02 -16.29
C ARG A 549 7.45 11.29 -14.80
N GLY A 550 8.22 10.44 -14.16
CA GLY A 550 8.37 10.35 -12.70
C GLY A 550 7.69 9.11 -12.08
N SER A 551 6.83 8.42 -12.83
CA SER A 551 6.23 7.15 -12.39
C SER A 551 7.27 6.04 -12.24
N THR A 552 7.01 5.08 -11.35
CA THR A 552 7.84 3.86 -11.20
C THR A 552 7.62 2.89 -12.36
N GLY A 553 8.48 1.88 -12.49
CA GLY A 553 8.38 0.89 -13.56
C GLY A 553 9.01 1.30 -14.89
N MET A 554 9.75 2.42 -14.93
CA MET A 554 10.41 2.93 -16.14
C MET A 554 11.89 3.29 -15.93
N GLY A 555 12.52 2.74 -14.88
CA GLY A 555 13.92 3.00 -14.53
C GLY A 555 14.12 4.14 -13.53
N SER A 556 15.29 4.17 -12.89
CA SER A 556 15.64 5.17 -11.86
C SER A 556 15.63 6.60 -12.40
N LYS A 557 16.19 6.81 -13.59
CA LYS A 557 16.25 8.14 -14.20
C LYS A 557 14.88 8.74 -14.50
N ASN A 558 13.89 7.92 -14.82
CA ASN A 558 12.52 8.40 -15.01
C ASN A 558 11.94 8.97 -13.70
N VAL A 559 12.20 8.30 -12.58
CA VAL A 559 11.79 8.76 -11.26
C VAL A 559 12.48 10.08 -10.90
N GLU A 560 13.79 10.14 -11.03
CA GLU A 560 14.62 11.28 -10.69
C GLU A 560 14.34 12.51 -11.59
N TYR A 561 13.94 12.27 -12.83
CA TYR A 561 13.65 13.34 -13.81
C TYR A 561 12.55 14.30 -13.35
N LEU A 562 11.56 13.83 -12.60
CA LEU A 562 10.45 14.66 -12.14
C LEU A 562 10.84 15.62 -11.02
N GLN A 563 11.89 15.30 -10.24
CA GLN A 563 12.32 16.14 -9.12
C GLN A 563 12.65 17.56 -9.60
N GLY A 564 12.05 18.55 -8.94
CA GLY A 564 12.12 19.97 -9.32
C GLY A 564 11.25 20.38 -10.51
N LYS A 565 10.44 19.46 -11.06
CA LYS A 565 9.57 19.68 -12.22
C LYS A 565 8.11 19.31 -11.95
N VAL A 566 7.76 18.97 -10.71
CA VAL A 566 6.36 18.68 -10.30
C VAL A 566 5.46 19.90 -10.55
N GLY A 567 4.24 19.66 -11.00
CA GLY A 567 3.29 20.71 -11.39
C GLY A 567 3.50 21.31 -12.79
N ASP A 568 4.50 20.82 -13.53
CA ASP A 568 4.78 21.18 -14.92
C ASP A 568 4.79 19.95 -15.83
N VAL A 569 5.77 19.06 -15.70
CA VAL A 569 5.98 17.89 -16.57
C VAL A 569 4.84 16.88 -16.41
N ASP A 570 4.50 16.54 -15.18
CA ASP A 570 3.43 15.61 -14.83
C ASP A 570 2.04 16.12 -15.23
N VAL A 571 1.82 17.45 -15.19
CA VAL A 571 0.60 18.09 -15.66
C VAL A 571 0.51 18.03 -17.19
N LYS A 572 1.60 18.34 -17.91
CA LYS A 572 1.68 18.25 -19.36
C LYS A 572 1.39 16.84 -19.87
N ASP A 573 1.96 15.83 -19.20
CA ASP A 573 1.74 14.43 -19.55
C ASP A 573 0.25 14.03 -19.41
N CYS A 574 -0.44 14.53 -18.37
CA CYS A 574 -1.88 14.30 -18.19
C CYS A 574 -2.72 14.93 -19.32
N VAL A 575 -2.36 16.15 -19.76
CA VAL A 575 -3.04 16.82 -20.90
C VAL A 575 -2.78 16.06 -22.18
N THR A 576 -1.53 15.69 -22.46
CA THR A 576 -1.14 14.91 -23.64
C THR A 576 -1.86 13.56 -23.67
N ALA A 577 -1.95 12.84 -22.54
CA ALA A 577 -2.72 11.60 -22.46
C ALA A 577 -4.21 11.80 -22.78
N THR A 578 -4.78 12.94 -22.37
CA THR A 578 -6.17 13.31 -22.69
C THR A 578 -6.34 13.51 -24.20
N GLU A 579 -5.46 14.29 -24.82
CA GLU A 579 -5.49 14.59 -26.26
C GLU A 579 -5.28 13.34 -27.12
N GLU A 580 -4.32 12.49 -26.74
CA GLU A 580 -4.04 11.22 -27.41
C GLU A 580 -5.22 10.24 -27.33
N ALA A 581 -5.87 10.14 -26.18
CA ALA A 581 -7.06 9.31 -26.05
C ALA A 581 -8.22 9.82 -26.94
N LEU A 582 -8.46 11.12 -26.94
CA LEU A 582 -9.48 11.75 -27.80
C LEU A 582 -9.17 11.57 -29.30
N ARG A 583 -7.90 11.61 -29.68
CA ARG A 583 -7.46 11.38 -31.07
C ARG A 583 -7.64 9.91 -31.47
N LYS A 584 -7.36 8.99 -30.56
CA LYS A 584 -7.37 7.54 -30.84
C LYS A 584 -8.78 6.95 -30.88
N TYR A 585 -9.68 7.43 -30.02
CA TYR A 585 -11.01 6.86 -29.83
C TYR A 585 -12.09 7.86 -30.21
N SER A 586 -12.64 7.76 -31.43
CA SER A 586 -13.62 8.73 -31.99
C SER A 586 -14.92 8.82 -31.20
N TRP A 587 -15.26 7.80 -30.41
CA TRP A 587 -16.46 7.81 -29.57
C TRP A 587 -16.31 8.64 -28.29
N LEU A 588 -15.11 9.07 -27.92
CA LEU A 588 -14.91 9.95 -26.75
C LEU A 588 -15.37 11.38 -27.04
N ASN A 589 -16.05 11.99 -26.07
CA ASN A 589 -16.57 13.33 -26.22
C ASN A 589 -15.60 14.38 -25.65
N PRO A 590 -14.99 15.23 -26.47
CA PRO A 590 -14.04 16.25 -26.04
C PRO A 590 -14.66 17.34 -25.13
N ASN A 591 -16.00 17.46 -25.11
CA ASN A 591 -16.71 18.42 -24.28
C ASN A 591 -17.20 17.80 -22.95
N LYS A 592 -16.98 16.50 -22.73
CA LYS A 592 -17.39 15.77 -21.54
C LYS A 592 -16.18 15.11 -20.85
N LEU A 593 -15.29 15.95 -20.32
CA LEU A 593 -14.06 15.55 -19.67
C LEU A 593 -14.13 15.82 -18.17
N GLY A 594 -13.79 14.84 -17.36
CA GLY A 594 -13.66 14.97 -15.90
C GLY A 594 -12.28 14.49 -15.41
N ILE A 595 -11.93 14.89 -14.22
CA ILE A 595 -10.66 14.49 -13.58
C ILE A 595 -10.88 14.03 -12.14
N ILE A 596 -10.18 12.97 -11.74
CA ILE A 596 -10.20 12.44 -10.37
C ILE A 596 -8.82 12.02 -9.94
N GLY A 597 -8.38 12.40 -8.73
CA GLY A 597 -7.08 12.01 -8.20
C GLY A 597 -6.99 12.16 -6.68
N GLY A 598 -6.08 11.39 -6.07
CA GLY A 598 -5.80 11.42 -4.64
C GLY A 598 -4.34 11.77 -4.36
N SER A 599 -4.06 12.41 -3.19
CA SER A 599 -2.68 12.74 -2.79
C SER A 599 -1.98 13.63 -3.83
N HIS A 600 -0.84 13.20 -4.39
CA HIS A 600 -0.22 13.87 -5.55
C HIS A 600 -1.12 13.84 -6.80
N GLY A 601 -1.94 12.79 -7.00
CA GLY A 601 -2.98 12.82 -8.03
C GLY A 601 -4.01 13.93 -7.79
N GLY A 602 -4.31 14.23 -6.51
CA GLY A 602 -5.09 15.40 -6.08
C GLY A 602 -4.41 16.73 -6.40
N PHE A 603 -3.09 16.82 -6.20
CA PHE A 603 -2.25 17.93 -6.65
C PHE A 603 -2.38 18.12 -8.17
N LEU A 604 -2.30 17.06 -8.95
CA LEU A 604 -2.42 17.12 -10.41
C LEU A 604 -3.80 17.56 -10.87
N VAL A 605 -4.89 17.02 -10.31
CA VAL A 605 -6.24 17.44 -10.73
C VAL A 605 -6.54 18.89 -10.33
N THR A 606 -5.96 19.39 -9.24
CA THR A 606 -6.08 20.81 -8.87
C THR A 606 -5.22 21.71 -9.78
N HIS A 607 -4.03 21.28 -10.19
CA HIS A 607 -3.25 21.95 -11.24
C HIS A 607 -3.97 21.99 -12.57
N LEU A 608 -4.47 20.83 -13.05
CA LEU A 608 -5.20 20.72 -14.32
C LEU A 608 -6.40 21.66 -14.36
N SER A 609 -7.15 21.73 -13.25
CA SER A 609 -8.32 22.63 -13.17
C SER A 609 -7.98 24.11 -13.21
N GLY A 610 -6.80 24.50 -12.70
CA GLY A 610 -6.35 25.90 -12.66
C GLY A 610 -5.51 26.31 -13.88
N GLN A 611 -4.69 25.41 -14.42
CA GLN A 611 -3.88 25.66 -15.62
C GLN A 611 -4.70 25.53 -16.93
N TYR A 612 -5.71 24.64 -16.95
CA TYR A 612 -6.56 24.36 -18.11
C TYR A 612 -8.06 24.52 -17.74
N PRO A 613 -8.51 25.73 -17.33
CA PRO A 613 -9.82 25.95 -16.71
C PRO A 613 -11.02 25.67 -17.62
N ASP A 614 -10.84 25.61 -18.94
CA ASP A 614 -11.92 25.37 -19.91
C ASP A 614 -11.99 23.90 -20.37
N LEU A 615 -10.96 23.10 -20.08
CA LEU A 615 -10.84 21.73 -20.59
C LEU A 615 -11.74 20.76 -19.82
N TYR A 616 -11.65 20.76 -18.49
CA TYR A 616 -12.34 19.79 -17.64
C TYR A 616 -13.63 20.37 -17.04
N LYS A 617 -14.69 19.56 -16.98
CA LYS A 617 -16.04 19.96 -16.55
C LYS A 617 -16.33 19.61 -15.10
N ALA A 618 -15.58 18.71 -14.51
CA ALA A 618 -15.71 18.32 -13.09
C ALA A 618 -14.37 17.85 -12.52
N VAL A 619 -14.16 18.11 -11.24
CA VAL A 619 -12.98 17.73 -10.47
C VAL A 619 -13.40 16.95 -9.24
N VAL A 620 -12.71 15.83 -8.98
CA VAL A 620 -12.76 15.12 -7.71
C VAL A 620 -11.35 15.02 -7.15
N ALA A 621 -11.11 15.60 -5.96
CA ALA A 621 -9.81 15.59 -5.31
C ALA A 621 -9.92 14.95 -3.92
N ARG A 622 -9.15 13.86 -3.69
CA ARG A 622 -9.10 13.12 -2.43
C ARG A 622 -7.79 13.46 -1.72
N ASN A 623 -7.88 14.01 -0.50
CA ASN A 623 -6.72 14.43 0.30
C ASN A 623 -5.63 15.11 -0.56
N PRO A 624 -5.96 16.17 -1.32
CA PRO A 624 -5.05 16.76 -2.30
C PRO A 624 -3.93 17.57 -1.64
N VAL A 625 -2.72 17.47 -2.18
CA VAL A 625 -1.66 18.44 -1.90
C VAL A 625 -2.00 19.74 -2.64
N ILE A 626 -2.02 20.86 -1.93
CA ILE A 626 -2.43 22.18 -2.45
C ILE A 626 -1.30 23.20 -2.37
N ASP A 627 -0.55 23.18 -1.28
CA ASP A 627 0.57 24.09 -1.01
C ASP A 627 1.68 23.29 -0.33
N ILE A 628 2.74 22.97 -1.09
CA ILE A 628 3.86 22.16 -0.60
C ILE A 628 4.61 22.90 0.50
N ALA A 629 4.72 24.24 0.41
CA ALA A 629 5.39 25.04 1.43
C ALA A 629 4.66 24.97 2.78
N ALA A 630 3.33 25.07 2.78
CA ALA A 630 2.52 24.92 3.97
C ALA A 630 2.50 23.45 4.49
N LEU A 631 2.60 22.47 3.60
CA LEU A 631 2.61 21.05 3.95
C LEU A 631 3.90 20.63 4.66
N PHE A 632 5.05 21.21 4.29
CA PHE A 632 6.38 20.88 4.79
C PHE A 632 6.47 20.81 6.32
N SER A 633 5.82 21.71 7.02
CA SER A 633 5.88 21.80 8.48
C SER A 633 4.92 20.86 9.23
N VAL A 634 3.95 20.26 8.54
CA VAL A 634 2.85 19.51 9.17
C VAL A 634 2.76 18.05 8.72
N SER A 635 3.43 17.68 7.61
CA SER A 635 3.45 16.31 7.10
C SER A 635 4.33 15.40 7.95
N ASP A 636 3.97 14.12 8.00
CA ASP A 636 4.81 13.06 8.56
C ASP A 636 6.04 12.75 7.68
N ILE A 637 6.07 13.28 6.43
CA ILE A 637 7.16 13.12 5.46
C ILE A 637 7.61 14.48 4.88
N PRO A 638 8.15 15.41 5.70
CA PRO A 638 8.64 16.70 5.19
C PRO A 638 9.76 16.55 4.17
N ASP A 639 10.53 15.48 4.24
CA ASP A 639 11.56 15.12 3.26
C ASP A 639 11.01 14.94 1.83
N TRP A 640 9.77 14.47 1.70
CA TRP A 640 9.06 14.42 0.42
C TRP A 640 8.91 15.83 -0.18
N CYS A 641 8.49 16.81 0.61
CA CYS A 641 8.34 18.19 0.13
C CYS A 641 9.65 18.78 -0.41
N ALA A 642 10.79 18.44 0.22
CA ALA A 642 12.10 18.87 -0.23
C ALA A 642 12.56 18.09 -1.48
N ALA A 643 12.37 16.76 -1.51
CA ALA A 643 12.76 15.91 -2.62
C ALA A 643 12.05 16.31 -3.93
N GLU A 644 10.75 16.62 -3.87
CA GLU A 644 9.97 16.96 -5.06
C GLU A 644 10.36 18.30 -5.71
N ILE A 645 11.04 19.19 -4.95
CA ILE A 645 11.64 20.41 -5.51
C ILE A 645 13.12 20.26 -5.82
N ASN A 646 13.64 19.02 -5.82
CA ASN A 646 15.06 18.69 -5.99
C ASN A 646 15.97 19.40 -4.97
N TYR A 647 15.59 19.32 -3.69
CA TYR A 647 16.35 19.87 -2.58
C TYR A 647 16.76 18.76 -1.60
N ALA A 648 18.00 18.78 -1.15
CA ALA A 648 18.48 17.82 -0.16
C ALA A 648 17.82 18.11 1.21
N PHE A 649 17.25 17.08 1.83
CA PHE A 649 16.66 17.16 3.17
C PHE A 649 17.65 16.62 4.20
N ASP A 650 18.15 17.49 5.06
CA ASP A 650 18.98 17.12 6.21
C ASP A 650 18.53 17.91 7.43
N GLU A 651 17.86 17.24 8.37
CA GLU A 651 17.40 17.88 9.61
C GLU A 651 18.53 18.26 10.56
N SER A 652 19.70 17.64 10.43
CA SER A 652 20.87 17.88 11.28
C SER A 652 21.76 19.03 10.80
N ALA A 653 21.64 19.41 9.52
CA ALA A 653 22.43 20.48 8.94
C ALA A 653 21.82 21.86 9.23
N PRO A 654 22.65 22.85 9.64
CA PRO A 654 22.18 24.22 9.72
C PRO A 654 21.88 24.74 8.31
N VAL A 655 20.61 25.05 8.05
CA VAL A 655 20.17 25.65 6.78
C VAL A 655 20.32 27.17 6.89
N SER A 656 21.01 27.80 5.93
CA SER A 656 21.12 29.26 5.89
C SER A 656 19.71 29.88 5.67
N GLU A 657 19.55 31.13 6.10
CA GLU A 657 18.31 31.87 5.90
C GLU A 657 17.95 31.99 4.42
N SER A 658 18.95 32.29 3.57
CA SER A 658 18.78 32.40 2.11
C SER A 658 18.31 31.09 1.48
N ASP A 659 18.92 29.96 1.83
CA ASP A 659 18.57 28.65 1.29
C ASP A 659 17.16 28.24 1.71
N ARG A 660 16.79 28.55 2.95
CA ARG A 660 15.44 28.30 3.46
C ARG A 660 14.39 29.11 2.71
N ILE A 661 14.63 30.39 2.47
CA ILE A 661 13.74 31.24 1.69
C ILE A 661 13.61 30.70 0.26
N GLU A 662 14.71 30.35 -0.40
CA GLU A 662 14.71 29.80 -1.75
C GLU A 662 13.90 28.50 -1.81
N MET A 663 14.10 27.58 -0.87
CA MET A 663 13.36 26.33 -0.75
C MET A 663 11.85 26.58 -0.66
N PHE A 664 11.39 27.44 0.24
CA PHE A 664 9.97 27.76 0.38
C PHE A 664 9.38 28.45 -0.86
N VAL A 665 10.15 29.32 -1.53
CA VAL A 665 9.73 29.94 -2.79
C VAL A 665 9.56 28.91 -3.89
N LYS A 666 10.45 27.92 -4.02
CA LYS A 666 10.31 26.82 -4.97
C LYS A 666 9.08 25.97 -4.67
N MET A 667 8.89 25.57 -3.40
CA MET A 667 7.72 24.81 -2.97
C MET A 667 6.40 25.51 -3.29
N PHE A 668 6.31 26.82 -3.03
CA PHE A 668 5.12 27.61 -3.33
C PHE A 668 4.87 27.73 -4.84
N LYS A 669 5.91 28.01 -5.64
CA LYS A 669 5.80 28.21 -7.08
C LYS A 669 5.36 26.97 -7.86
N CYS A 670 5.68 25.75 -7.39
CA CYS A 670 5.24 24.51 -8.01
C CYS A 670 3.90 24.02 -7.46
N SER A 671 3.27 24.74 -6.54
CA SER A 671 2.03 24.33 -5.88
C SER A 671 0.77 24.79 -6.63
N PRO A 672 -0.32 24.00 -6.68
CA PRO A 672 -1.53 24.37 -7.43
C PRO A 672 -2.24 25.60 -6.87
N ILE A 673 -1.99 25.98 -5.63
CA ILE A 673 -2.59 27.17 -5.00
C ILE A 673 -2.38 28.46 -5.81
N ILE A 674 -1.28 28.56 -6.56
CA ILE A 674 -0.99 29.74 -7.41
C ILE A 674 -1.97 29.91 -8.57
N HIS A 675 -2.65 28.83 -8.96
CA HIS A 675 -3.59 28.79 -10.08
C HIS A 675 -5.06 28.81 -9.64
N VAL A 676 -5.35 28.85 -8.32
CA VAL A 676 -6.71 28.69 -7.78
C VAL A 676 -7.72 29.72 -8.30
N ASN A 677 -7.27 30.91 -8.65
CA ASN A 677 -8.14 31.99 -9.14
C ASN A 677 -8.64 31.73 -10.59
N ASN A 678 -8.04 30.79 -11.31
CA ASN A 678 -8.44 30.44 -12.67
C ASN A 678 -9.45 29.29 -12.70
N VAL A 679 -9.65 28.57 -11.59
CA VAL A 679 -10.51 27.39 -11.52
C VAL A 679 -11.96 27.77 -11.79
N LYS A 680 -12.59 27.07 -12.74
CA LYS A 680 -14.00 27.21 -13.12
C LYS A 680 -14.82 25.94 -12.84
N ALA A 681 -14.17 24.78 -12.92
CA ALA A 681 -14.82 23.48 -12.85
C ALA A 681 -15.38 23.19 -11.45
N PRO A 682 -16.65 22.74 -11.33
CA PRO A 682 -17.21 22.22 -10.10
C PRO A 682 -16.30 21.19 -9.45
N THR A 683 -16.01 21.38 -8.15
CA THR A 683 -15.00 20.58 -7.43
C THR A 683 -15.58 19.88 -6.20
N LEU A 684 -15.41 18.55 -6.14
CA LEU A 684 -15.64 17.73 -4.95
C LEU A 684 -14.32 17.45 -4.24
N LEU A 685 -14.29 17.73 -2.94
CA LEU A 685 -13.18 17.41 -2.04
C LEU A 685 -13.60 16.30 -1.07
N CYS A 686 -12.81 15.23 -0.99
CA CYS A 686 -12.95 14.15 -0.01
C CYS A 686 -11.73 14.17 0.91
N ILE A 687 -11.93 14.46 2.20
CA ILE A 687 -10.87 14.77 3.16
C ILE A 687 -10.94 13.84 4.37
N GLY A 688 -9.82 13.19 4.70
CA GLY A 688 -9.64 12.44 5.93
C GLY A 688 -9.26 13.38 7.08
N SER A 689 -10.04 13.39 8.17
CA SER A 689 -9.77 14.28 9.31
C SER A 689 -8.51 13.93 10.09
N ASN A 690 -8.06 12.69 9.98
CA ASN A 690 -6.90 12.13 10.67
C ASN A 690 -5.67 11.95 9.75
N ASP A 691 -5.72 12.55 8.56
CA ASP A 691 -4.63 12.48 7.59
C ASP A 691 -3.40 13.24 8.10
N LEU A 692 -2.32 12.50 8.36
CA LEU A 692 -1.02 13.04 8.77
C LEU A 692 -0.06 13.24 7.59
N ARG A 693 -0.35 12.59 6.46
CA ARG A 693 0.44 12.66 5.23
C ARG A 693 0.18 13.98 4.50
N VAL A 694 -1.09 14.23 4.20
CA VAL A 694 -1.56 15.47 3.59
C VAL A 694 -2.59 16.10 4.54
N SER A 695 -2.11 17.02 5.38
CA SER A 695 -2.95 17.64 6.42
C SER A 695 -4.31 18.09 5.87
N PRO A 696 -5.43 17.86 6.59
CA PRO A 696 -6.76 18.33 6.21
C PRO A 696 -6.84 19.84 5.92
N SER A 697 -5.88 20.62 6.43
CA SER A 697 -5.75 22.06 6.15
C SER A 697 -5.59 22.37 4.66
N GLN A 698 -4.94 21.47 3.90
CA GLN A 698 -4.72 21.60 2.47
C GLN A 698 -6.06 21.65 1.71
N GLY A 699 -6.91 20.64 1.91
CA GLY A 699 -8.25 20.61 1.30
C GLY A 699 -9.16 21.74 1.77
N LYS A 700 -9.08 22.14 3.06
CA LYS A 700 -9.85 23.28 3.60
C LYS A 700 -9.42 24.61 2.96
N LEU A 701 -8.12 24.83 2.76
CA LEU A 701 -7.59 25.99 2.05
C LEU A 701 -8.15 26.08 0.64
N TRP A 702 -8.08 24.98 -0.13
CA TRP A 702 -8.62 24.93 -1.49
C TRP A 702 -10.12 25.22 -1.53
N PHE A 703 -10.89 24.57 -0.66
CA PHE A 703 -12.32 24.79 -0.51
C PHE A 703 -12.67 26.27 -0.28
N GLN A 704 -11.99 26.92 0.67
CA GLN A 704 -12.23 28.32 1.00
C GLN A 704 -11.92 29.26 -0.17
N ARG A 705 -10.81 29.00 -0.89
CA ARG A 705 -10.42 29.80 -2.06
C ARG A 705 -11.41 29.63 -3.22
N LEU A 706 -11.86 28.40 -3.50
CA LEU A 706 -12.86 28.15 -4.53
C LEU A 706 -14.20 28.82 -4.19
N LYS A 707 -14.63 28.77 -2.94
CA LYS A 707 -15.84 29.48 -2.47
C LYS A 707 -15.72 31.00 -2.64
N ALA A 708 -14.56 31.57 -2.33
CA ALA A 708 -14.30 33.00 -2.53
C ALA A 708 -14.33 33.42 -4.01
N ASN A 709 -14.08 32.47 -4.92
CA ASN A 709 -14.13 32.68 -6.37
C ASN A 709 -15.47 32.24 -7.00
N ASP A 710 -16.51 32.01 -6.21
CA ASP A 710 -17.86 31.56 -6.63
C ASP A 710 -17.85 30.22 -7.42
N VAL A 711 -16.84 29.38 -7.24
CA VAL A 711 -16.78 28.06 -7.85
C VAL A 711 -17.69 27.10 -7.08
N ARG A 712 -18.55 26.37 -7.79
CA ARG A 712 -19.39 25.32 -7.18
C ARG A 712 -18.50 24.24 -6.54
N THR A 713 -18.56 24.13 -5.22
CA THR A 713 -17.66 23.27 -4.46
C THR A 713 -18.41 22.53 -3.34
N LYS A 714 -18.17 21.22 -3.24
CA LYS A 714 -18.63 20.36 -2.13
C LYS A 714 -17.41 19.77 -1.44
N MET A 715 -17.43 19.70 -0.11
CA MET A 715 -16.38 19.06 0.68
C MET A 715 -17.01 18.02 1.62
N LEU A 716 -16.51 16.80 1.59
CA LEU A 716 -16.84 15.70 2.47
C LEU A 716 -15.66 15.45 3.39
N VAL A 717 -15.92 15.35 4.70
CA VAL A 717 -14.88 15.12 5.71
C VAL A 717 -15.19 13.82 6.43
N TYR A 718 -14.27 12.88 6.35
CA TYR A 718 -14.39 11.53 6.91
C TYR A 718 -13.51 11.40 8.15
N ASN A 719 -14.00 10.69 9.16
CA ASN A 719 -13.16 10.30 10.30
C ASN A 719 -12.24 9.13 9.90
N ASP A 720 -11.28 9.44 9.04
CA ASP A 720 -10.37 8.49 8.41
C ASP A 720 -9.02 9.16 8.15
N ASN A 721 -8.05 8.34 7.75
CA ASN A 721 -6.68 8.72 7.43
C ASN A 721 -6.50 8.99 5.91
N HIS A 722 -5.23 9.06 5.44
CA HIS A 722 -4.89 9.43 4.07
C HIS A 722 -5.54 8.57 2.97
N PRO A 723 -5.60 7.23 3.04
CA PRO A 723 -6.22 6.41 1.98
C PRO A 723 -7.75 6.52 1.86
N LEU A 724 -8.48 7.01 2.88
CA LEU A 724 -9.95 6.97 2.94
C LEU A 724 -10.50 5.55 2.73
N ALA A 725 -9.86 4.56 3.35
CA ALA A 725 -10.09 3.14 3.11
C ALA A 725 -10.90 2.44 4.22
N SER A 726 -11.32 3.14 5.26
CA SER A 726 -12.24 2.58 6.26
C SER A 726 -13.61 2.33 5.61
N GLY A 727 -14.26 1.21 5.94
CA GLY A 727 -15.42 0.72 5.21
C GLY A 727 -16.50 1.76 4.91
N THR A 728 -16.85 2.62 5.87
CA THR A 728 -17.87 3.67 5.65
C THR A 728 -17.35 4.83 4.81
N ALA A 729 -16.12 5.28 5.03
CA ALA A 729 -15.51 6.38 4.28
C ALA A 729 -15.27 6.00 2.82
N GLU A 730 -14.76 4.79 2.57
CA GLU A 730 -14.53 4.28 1.21
C GLU A 730 -15.82 4.22 0.40
N ILE A 731 -16.87 3.58 0.93
CA ILE A 731 -18.16 3.45 0.26
C ILE A 731 -18.73 4.81 -0.11
N ASP A 732 -18.76 5.72 0.86
CA ASP A 732 -19.36 7.05 0.67
C ASP A 732 -18.57 7.91 -0.31
N ASN A 733 -17.23 7.95 -0.20
CA ASN A 733 -16.43 8.78 -1.10
C ASN A 733 -16.45 8.27 -2.54
N VAL A 734 -16.43 6.94 -2.77
CA VAL A 734 -16.48 6.35 -4.12
C VAL A 734 -17.82 6.65 -4.81
N ILE A 735 -18.94 6.46 -4.09
CA ILE A 735 -20.27 6.74 -4.62
C ILE A 735 -20.45 8.23 -4.89
N ASN A 736 -20.09 9.11 -3.93
CA ASN A 736 -20.17 10.56 -4.13
C ASN A 736 -19.29 11.06 -5.28
N ALA A 737 -18.10 10.51 -5.48
CA ALA A 737 -17.23 10.83 -6.60
C ALA A 737 -17.91 10.48 -7.94
N CYS A 738 -18.48 9.28 -8.05
CA CYS A 738 -19.20 8.84 -9.23
C CYS A 738 -20.42 9.75 -9.52
N LEU A 739 -21.22 10.04 -8.51
CA LEU A 739 -22.40 10.92 -8.63
C LEU A 739 -22.00 12.36 -9.03
N TRP A 740 -20.93 12.91 -8.47
CA TRP A 740 -20.42 14.24 -8.81
C TRP A 740 -20.00 14.34 -10.27
N LEU A 741 -19.29 13.32 -10.77
CA LEU A 741 -18.88 13.25 -12.17
C LEU A 741 -20.10 13.13 -13.10
N HIS A 742 -21.11 12.33 -12.74
CA HIS A 742 -22.36 12.25 -13.49
C HIS A 742 -23.09 13.59 -13.57
N GLU A 743 -23.19 14.31 -12.46
CA GLU A 743 -23.90 15.59 -12.38
C GLU A 743 -23.25 16.66 -13.26
N HIS A 744 -21.91 16.72 -13.31
CA HIS A 744 -21.19 17.83 -13.88
C HIS A 744 -20.50 17.55 -15.22
N VAL A 745 -20.14 16.30 -15.51
CA VAL A 745 -19.64 15.90 -16.85
C VAL A 745 -20.81 15.58 -17.79
N GLY A 746 -21.88 15.01 -17.24
CA GLY A 746 -23.10 14.67 -17.95
C GLY A 746 -22.99 13.33 -18.69
N ILE A 747 -23.83 12.37 -18.33
CA ILE A 747 -24.09 11.12 -19.07
C ILE A 747 -25.49 11.20 -19.65
#